data_fa21c019ffe99a638bf3750f65120074
#
_entry.id   fa21c019ffe99a638bf3750f65120074
#
_cell.length_a   1.000
_cell.length_b   1.000
_cell.length_c   1.000
_cell.angle_alpha   90.00
_cell.angle_beta   90.00
_cell.angle_gamma   90.00
#
_symmetry.space_group_name_H-M   'P 1'
#
loop_
_entity.id
_entity.type
_entity.pdbx_description
1 polymer ?
#
loop_
_entity_poly.entity_id
_entity_poly.type
_entity_poly.pdbx_seq_one_letter_code
_entity_poly.pdbx_strand_id
1 'polypeptide(L)'
;MITHRRVCLKSATRPSVALSVFGTLSLRLFCSTAAVVFLGSESGNAQSAAPGATVLDTIVVSALRGDLQELLDELAGGAAVVSAAEYPVSGHMTVSRALAAVPGVVVQDFFGGNDQPRIQIRGSGLQQNPVERGVLVLQDGLPINRADGSYIVGFANPRQADAIEVFRGYTANRLGATVLGGALNFISATGWADPGAELVARGGSFGQAGLSGQVGYGADRYDGLFRFDVSRRDGFRDYNESSRVSVGANVGLQVSDRVTARIFAGYADLGFDVAGPLPKSVMEADPRQVFTGPRVSMGSVQFPGPNVVRDRPRRDASQFLVGSRTTVELDEHTFDVALGYTYTKDNFRFPISSGIRHTEGGDFTGVLRYAFKPDETATLPLFEATAQYVVGSASRDYFLNQQGEQGARFGQNALDAATLSVHAGFNLPLGAQVTVSPAISFSHSVRDNDDVYGEATRPTIAYNPANPSIALPNGAVPAENTSYSRSYSGWAPSLGFTYRPTETQTLFAAVSRSFEPPTHDDLLATVNGTPNSSPGRPNPGNPGTAAPAFRTPDLDAQSATTVEAGWRGRTGAGHLSWDVVAYYSWVNNELLSLRDVTGASLGAVNADDTRHFGVELGMGATFTDWLSGRIAYTFQDFRFHDDPVRGSNRLAGAPRHLLQAALQVQASENWSLGASIRWVPDRTPVDNMNTLFADPYAVVDLRSEYRISDTVSVFGEVTNLFDATYASSTLIVDQARPDQAAFLPGDGRAFYAGLKATF
;
A
#
# COMPACT_ATOMS: atom_id res chain seq x y z
N MET A 1 -40.87 53.89 19.35
CA MET A 1 -39.74 54.86 19.21
C MET A 1 -38.54 54.26 19.91
N ILE A 2 -37.63 53.72 19.18
CA ILE A 2 -36.15 53.62 19.30
C ILE A 2 -35.70 52.64 18.26
N THR A 3 -35.09 53.18 17.24
CA THR A 3 -34.51 52.54 16.07
C THR A 3 -33.16 51.95 16.43
N HIS A 4 -32.93 50.62 16.18
CA HIS A 4 -31.58 50.07 16.14
C HIS A 4 -31.14 49.89 14.69
N ARG A 5 -30.15 50.68 14.30
CA ARG A 5 -29.36 50.51 13.06
C ARG A 5 -28.48 49.29 13.20
N ARG A 6 -28.62 48.33 12.26
CA ARG A 6 -27.62 47.29 12.02
C ARG A 6 -26.49 47.85 11.15
N VAL A 7 -25.29 47.78 11.68
CA VAL A 7 -24.02 48.08 10.96
C VAL A 7 -23.64 46.84 10.16
N CYS A 8 -23.60 46.94 8.84
CA CYS A 8 -23.00 45.99 7.95
C CYS A 8 -21.47 46.09 8.07
N LEU A 9 -20.83 45.03 8.57
CA LEU A 9 -19.41 44.84 8.43
C LEU A 9 -19.11 44.14 7.11
N LYS A 10 -18.44 44.82 6.19
CA LYS A 10 -17.91 44.28 4.93
C LYS A 10 -16.81 43.28 5.27
N SER A 11 -16.95 42.07 4.75
CA SER A 11 -15.90 41.06 4.76
C SER A 11 -14.73 41.52 3.90
N ALA A 12 -13.54 41.55 4.49
CA ALA A 12 -12.30 41.82 3.79
C ALA A 12 -11.87 40.58 3.01
N THR A 13 -11.82 40.72 1.71
CA THR A 13 -11.21 39.78 0.80
C THR A 13 -9.70 39.67 1.10
N ARG A 14 -9.24 38.47 1.42
CA ARG A 14 -7.81 38.15 1.46
C ARG A 14 -7.30 37.96 0.01
N PRO A 15 -6.15 38.49 -0.37
CA PRO A 15 -5.60 38.23 -1.68
C PRO A 15 -4.99 36.84 -1.71
N SER A 16 -5.47 36.00 -2.61
CA SER A 16 -4.82 34.76 -3.03
C SER A 16 -3.54 35.12 -3.79
N VAL A 17 -2.39 34.89 -3.19
CA VAL A 17 -1.11 34.92 -3.90
C VAL A 17 -0.99 33.61 -4.66
N ALA A 18 -1.40 33.63 -5.92
CA ALA A 18 -1.10 32.59 -6.87
C ALA A 18 0.40 32.64 -7.20
N LEU A 19 1.18 31.70 -6.69
CA LEU A 19 2.52 31.42 -7.20
C LEU A 19 2.38 30.51 -8.43
N SER A 20 2.02 31.11 -9.56
CA SER A 20 2.11 30.49 -10.88
C SER A 20 3.48 30.84 -11.49
N VAL A 21 4.52 30.10 -11.11
CA VAL A 21 5.77 30.01 -11.89
C VAL A 21 6.29 28.59 -11.71
N PHE A 22 5.92 27.73 -12.64
CA PHE A 22 6.73 26.68 -13.24
C PHE A 22 5.89 26.01 -14.33
N GLY A 23 5.80 26.75 -15.43
CA GLY A 23 5.29 26.20 -16.67
C GLY A 23 6.31 25.25 -17.29
N THR A 24 5.78 24.12 -17.72
CA THR A 24 6.28 23.26 -18.83
C THR A 24 7.76 23.43 -19.20
N LEU A 25 8.66 22.80 -18.47
CA LEU A 25 9.98 22.45 -18.99
C LEU A 25 9.89 20.99 -19.47
N SER A 26 9.85 20.87 -20.78
CA SER A 26 9.82 19.59 -21.48
C SER A 26 11.01 18.71 -21.10
N LEU A 27 10.72 17.46 -20.76
CA LEU A 27 11.62 16.33 -20.46
C LEU A 27 12.61 15.95 -21.57
N ARG A 28 12.94 16.88 -22.47
CA ARG A 28 13.89 16.64 -23.58
C ARG A 28 15.34 17.04 -23.28
N LEU A 29 15.66 17.53 -22.08
CA LEU A 29 17.02 18.00 -21.78
C LEU A 29 17.80 17.12 -20.79
N PHE A 30 17.25 16.02 -20.26
CA PHE A 30 17.96 15.17 -19.30
C PHE A 30 18.63 13.92 -19.91
N CYS A 31 18.42 13.63 -21.19
CA CYS A 31 19.06 12.49 -21.85
C CYS A 31 20.42 12.80 -22.50
N SER A 32 20.93 14.03 -22.48
CA SER A 32 22.15 14.37 -23.18
C SER A 32 23.34 14.76 -22.30
N THR A 33 23.22 14.74 -20.97
CA THR A 33 24.32 15.07 -20.06
C THR A 33 24.81 13.93 -19.15
N ALA A 34 24.19 12.74 -19.22
CA ALA A 34 24.62 11.58 -18.44
C ALA A 34 25.73 10.73 -19.13
N ALA A 35 26.24 11.16 -20.28
CA ALA A 35 27.20 10.37 -21.07
C ALA A 35 28.67 10.86 -21.01
N VAL A 36 29.03 11.78 -20.14
CA VAL A 36 30.39 12.38 -20.13
C VAL A 36 31.09 12.36 -18.77
N VAL A 37 30.84 11.39 -17.88
CA VAL A 37 31.66 11.19 -16.67
C VAL A 37 32.07 9.73 -16.50
N PHE A 38 32.52 9.09 -17.55
CA PHE A 38 33.14 7.78 -17.45
C PHE A 38 34.48 7.73 -18.22
N LEU A 39 35.48 8.47 -17.75
CA LEU A 39 36.89 8.16 -18.05
C LEU A 39 37.76 8.82 -16.98
N GLY A 40 38.22 8.02 -16.03
CA GLY A 40 39.23 8.41 -15.08
C GLY A 40 38.95 7.96 -13.65
N SER A 41 39.01 6.66 -13.38
CA SER A 41 39.18 6.17 -12.01
C SER A 41 40.49 5.39 -11.96
N GLU A 42 41.48 5.98 -11.31
CA GLU A 42 42.56 5.18 -10.74
C GLU A 42 41.99 4.22 -9.71
N SER A 43 42.41 2.97 -9.77
CA SER A 43 42.10 1.92 -8.85
C SER A 43 42.60 2.26 -7.45
N GLY A 44 41.71 2.89 -6.64
CA GLY A 44 41.89 3.01 -5.20
C GLY A 44 41.48 1.69 -4.54
N ASN A 45 42.41 1.07 -3.85
CA ASN A 45 42.18 -0.13 -3.02
C ASN A 45 41.02 0.11 -2.08
N ALA A 46 40.02 -0.76 -2.11
CA ALA A 46 38.97 -0.82 -1.10
C ALA A 46 39.64 -1.11 0.26
N GLN A 47 39.78 -0.09 1.07
CA GLN A 47 40.12 -0.23 2.47
C GLN A 47 38.88 -0.73 3.21
N SER A 48 39.01 -1.89 3.84
CA SER A 48 38.01 -2.42 4.77
C SER A 48 37.59 -1.33 5.77
N ALA A 49 36.28 -1.19 5.96
CA ALA A 49 35.71 -0.27 6.94
C ALA A 49 36.42 -0.39 8.28
N ALA A 50 36.84 0.72 8.83
CA ALA A 50 37.47 0.78 10.14
C ALA A 50 36.50 0.26 11.20
N PRO A 51 36.92 -0.67 12.09
CA PRO A 51 36.11 -1.08 13.22
C PRO A 51 36.12 0.06 14.25
N GLY A 52 35.02 0.78 14.37
CA GLY A 52 34.92 1.85 15.37
C GLY A 52 33.79 2.86 15.21
N ALA A 53 32.99 2.80 14.18
CA ALA A 53 31.75 3.56 14.18
C ALA A 53 30.69 2.75 14.94
N THR A 54 30.51 3.05 16.21
CA THR A 54 29.37 2.56 16.99
C THR A 54 28.12 3.16 16.33
N VAL A 55 27.43 2.38 15.51
CA VAL A 55 26.11 2.74 15.00
C VAL A 55 25.15 2.52 16.14
N LEU A 56 24.86 3.59 16.87
CA LEU A 56 23.91 3.57 17.97
C LEU A 56 22.48 3.46 17.46
N ASP A 57 21.70 2.67 18.18
CA ASP A 57 20.30 2.33 17.95
C ASP A 57 19.43 3.55 17.65
N THR A 58 19.20 3.79 16.40
CA THR A 58 18.16 4.73 16.01
C THR A 58 16.84 3.98 16.02
N ILE A 59 15.87 4.50 16.76
CA ILE A 59 14.49 4.01 16.71
C ILE A 59 14.04 3.99 15.26
N VAL A 60 14.11 2.80 14.64
CA VAL A 60 13.57 2.51 13.32
C VAL A 60 14.05 3.47 12.21
N VAL A 61 14.98 3.07 11.42
CA VAL A 61 15.30 3.50 10.04
C VAL A 61 16.81 3.68 9.73
N SER A 62 17.77 3.09 10.42
CA SER A 62 19.11 2.95 9.83
C SER A 62 20.03 1.98 10.59
N ALA A 63 19.47 1.05 11.35
CA ALA A 63 20.28 -0.01 11.93
C ALA A 63 20.87 -0.90 10.81
N LEU A 64 22.10 -1.32 10.97
CA LEU A 64 22.65 -2.42 10.19
C LEU A 64 21.71 -3.62 10.35
N ARG A 65 21.55 -4.43 9.29
CA ARG A 65 20.55 -5.53 9.20
C ARG A 65 20.42 -6.43 10.44
N GLY A 66 21.49 -6.61 11.22
CA GLY A 66 21.49 -7.41 12.43
C GLY A 66 20.74 -6.75 13.59
N ASP A 67 20.95 -5.48 13.80
CA ASP A 67 20.40 -4.72 14.94
C ASP A 67 18.88 -4.55 14.79
N LEU A 68 18.40 -4.38 13.55
CA LEU A 68 16.97 -4.25 13.25
C LEU A 68 16.21 -5.54 13.56
N GLN A 69 16.75 -6.70 13.17
CA GLN A 69 16.13 -7.98 13.47
C GLN A 69 16.09 -8.24 15.00
N GLU A 70 17.14 -7.88 15.74
CA GLU A 70 17.18 -8.01 17.20
C GLU A 70 16.13 -7.14 17.88
N LEU A 71 15.98 -5.88 17.42
CA LEU A 71 14.92 -4.98 17.90
C LEU A 71 13.53 -5.59 17.68
N LEU A 72 13.26 -6.09 16.46
CA LEU A 72 11.96 -6.69 16.12
C LEU A 72 11.71 -7.99 16.92
N ASP A 73 12.76 -8.75 17.23
CA ASP A 73 12.66 -9.98 18.03
C ASP A 73 12.23 -9.70 19.48
N GLU A 74 12.49 -8.51 20.01
CA GLU A 74 12.11 -8.12 21.38
C GLU A 74 10.72 -7.49 21.48
N LEU A 75 10.07 -7.16 20.35
CA LEU A 75 8.74 -6.55 20.40
C LEU A 75 7.66 -7.54 20.83
N ALA A 76 6.75 -7.08 21.71
CA ALA A 76 5.58 -7.86 22.12
C ALA A 76 4.46 -7.74 21.06
N GLY A 77 4.64 -8.29 19.88
CA GLY A 77 3.64 -8.24 18.80
C GLY A 77 4.20 -8.60 17.44
N GLY A 78 3.34 -8.60 16.42
CA GLY A 78 3.72 -8.96 15.06
C GLY A 78 4.64 -7.93 14.42
N ALA A 79 5.89 -8.33 14.11
CA ALA A 79 6.83 -7.52 13.35
C ALA A 79 7.76 -8.41 12.52
N ALA A 80 8.24 -7.91 11.38
CA ALA A 80 9.20 -8.62 10.52
C ALA A 80 10.02 -7.62 9.71
N VAL A 81 11.19 -8.04 9.27
CA VAL A 81 11.99 -7.34 8.27
C VAL A 81 12.28 -8.27 7.10
N VAL A 82 12.18 -7.73 5.88
CA VAL A 82 12.55 -8.45 4.65
C VAL A 82 13.65 -7.67 3.96
N SER A 83 14.85 -8.23 3.92
CA SER A 83 15.98 -7.62 3.25
C SER A 83 15.92 -7.80 1.73
N ALA A 84 16.38 -6.80 0.97
CA ALA A 84 16.51 -6.91 -0.48
C ALA A 84 17.43 -8.07 -0.93
N ALA A 85 18.42 -8.45 -0.10
CA ALA A 85 19.26 -9.63 -0.35
C ALA A 85 18.48 -10.95 -0.30
N GLU A 86 17.30 -10.93 0.30
CA GLU A 86 16.40 -12.09 0.37
C GLU A 86 15.43 -12.16 -0.80
N TYR A 87 15.31 -11.06 -1.58
CA TYR A 87 14.50 -11.08 -2.78
C TYR A 87 15.19 -11.91 -3.87
N PRO A 88 14.43 -12.69 -4.59
CA PRO A 88 14.98 -13.28 -5.80
C PRO A 88 15.29 -12.18 -6.81
N VAL A 89 16.41 -12.28 -7.51
CA VAL A 89 16.58 -11.50 -8.73
C VAL A 89 15.50 -11.93 -9.71
N SER A 90 14.62 -11.01 -10.08
CA SER A 90 13.39 -11.32 -10.83
C SER A 90 13.22 -10.35 -12.00
N GLY A 91 12.72 -10.85 -13.12
CA GLY A 91 12.32 -10.03 -14.27
C GLY A 91 11.10 -9.16 -13.96
N HIS A 92 10.27 -9.58 -13.02
CA HIS A 92 9.01 -8.92 -12.64
C HIS A 92 8.85 -8.88 -11.12
N MET A 93 9.55 -7.96 -10.44
CA MET A 93 9.40 -7.76 -8.99
C MET A 93 8.17 -6.90 -8.70
N THR A 94 7.33 -7.38 -7.80
CA THR A 94 6.13 -6.69 -7.28
C THR A 94 6.15 -6.63 -5.76
N VAL A 95 5.32 -5.78 -5.15
CA VAL A 95 5.12 -5.76 -3.69
C VAL A 95 4.65 -7.12 -3.17
N SER A 96 3.80 -7.83 -3.94
CA SER A 96 3.33 -9.18 -3.61
C SER A 96 4.48 -10.18 -3.47
N ARG A 97 5.49 -10.10 -4.35
CA ARG A 97 6.66 -10.98 -4.32
C ARG A 97 7.64 -10.61 -3.23
N ALA A 98 7.85 -9.32 -3.01
CA ALA A 98 8.75 -8.83 -1.96
C ALA A 98 8.24 -9.24 -0.57
N LEU A 99 6.94 -9.21 -0.34
CA LEU A 99 6.32 -9.54 0.94
C LEU A 99 5.85 -11.00 1.06
N ALA A 100 6.15 -11.86 0.07
CA ALA A 100 5.70 -13.25 0.06
C ALA A 100 6.19 -14.08 1.26
N ALA A 101 7.33 -13.72 1.84
CA ALA A 101 7.87 -14.41 3.01
C ALA A 101 7.32 -13.92 4.36
N VAL A 102 6.44 -12.91 4.37
CA VAL A 102 5.91 -12.30 5.60
C VAL A 102 4.54 -12.89 5.94
N PRO A 103 4.40 -13.65 7.02
CA PRO A 103 3.10 -14.17 7.44
C PRO A 103 2.20 -13.04 7.93
N GLY A 104 0.88 -13.17 7.74
CA GLY A 104 -0.11 -12.17 8.13
C GLY A 104 -0.25 -10.98 7.18
N VAL A 105 0.60 -10.89 6.14
CA VAL A 105 0.47 -9.92 5.05
C VAL A 105 -0.05 -10.61 3.80
N VAL A 106 -1.24 -10.26 3.38
CA VAL A 106 -1.86 -10.82 2.17
C VAL A 106 -1.87 -9.75 1.09
N VAL A 107 -1.06 -9.97 0.06
CA VAL A 107 -0.98 -9.08 -1.11
C VAL A 107 -1.58 -9.77 -2.31
N GLN A 108 -2.62 -9.17 -2.89
CA GLN A 108 -3.33 -9.70 -4.05
C GLN A 108 -3.14 -8.74 -5.24
N ASP A 109 -2.66 -9.25 -6.36
CA ASP A 109 -2.52 -8.46 -7.57
C ASP A 109 -3.92 -8.10 -8.09
N PHE A 110 -4.24 -6.80 -8.07
CA PHE A 110 -5.59 -6.32 -8.35
C PHE A 110 -5.75 -5.89 -9.82
N PHE A 111 -4.75 -5.19 -10.38
CA PHE A 111 -4.77 -4.70 -11.76
C PHE A 111 -3.76 -5.39 -12.67
N GLY A 112 -2.86 -6.21 -12.11
CA GLY A 112 -1.74 -6.86 -12.78
C GLY A 112 -0.51 -5.95 -12.90
N GLY A 113 0.68 -6.52 -12.96
CA GLY A 113 1.92 -5.78 -13.21
C GLY A 113 2.49 -4.99 -12.02
N ASN A 114 3.00 -3.79 -12.29
CA ASN A 114 3.68 -2.91 -11.32
C ASN A 114 2.74 -1.85 -10.73
N ASP A 115 1.48 -2.13 -10.67
CA ASP A 115 0.40 -1.24 -10.30
C ASP A 115 0.04 -1.32 -8.81
N GLN A 116 -1.21 -1.08 -8.49
CA GLN A 116 -1.71 -1.04 -7.13
C GLN A 116 -2.32 -2.38 -6.72
N PRO A 117 -1.59 -3.23 -5.96
CA PRO A 117 -2.17 -4.44 -5.39
C PRO A 117 -3.09 -4.10 -4.21
N ARG A 118 -3.95 -5.06 -3.85
CA ARG A 118 -4.66 -5.04 -2.58
C ARG A 118 -3.73 -5.57 -1.49
N ILE A 119 -3.44 -4.75 -0.48
CA ILE A 119 -2.68 -5.15 0.70
C ILE A 119 -3.66 -5.30 1.87
N GLN A 120 -3.57 -6.42 2.55
CA GLN A 120 -4.33 -6.70 3.75
C GLN A 120 -3.36 -7.12 4.86
N ILE A 121 -3.47 -6.49 5.99
CA ILE A 121 -2.81 -6.91 7.22
C ILE A 121 -3.93 -7.10 8.26
N ARG A 122 -4.15 -8.35 8.69
CA ARG A 122 -5.19 -8.72 9.67
C ARG A 122 -6.61 -8.25 9.29
N GLY A 123 -6.89 -8.16 7.98
CA GLY A 123 -8.20 -7.79 7.43
C GLY A 123 -8.42 -6.29 7.22
N SER A 124 -7.51 -5.44 7.61
CA SER A 124 -7.63 -3.99 7.40
C SER A 124 -7.68 -3.63 5.92
N GLY A 125 -8.54 -2.69 5.54
CA GLY A 125 -8.73 -2.25 4.15
C GLY A 125 -9.38 -3.27 3.23
N LEU A 126 -9.82 -4.42 3.74
CA LEU A 126 -10.32 -5.55 2.96
C LEU A 126 -11.46 -5.19 2.02
N GLN A 127 -12.40 -4.37 2.48
CA GLN A 127 -13.64 -4.10 1.77
C GLN A 127 -13.55 -2.94 0.74
N GLN A 128 -12.40 -2.31 0.57
CA GLN A 128 -12.21 -1.30 -0.49
C GLN A 128 -11.86 -1.93 -1.84
N ASN A 129 -12.26 -1.25 -2.93
CA ASN A 129 -11.99 -1.65 -4.32
C ASN A 129 -11.63 -0.43 -5.20
N PRO A 130 -10.38 -0.11 -5.49
CA PRO A 130 -9.14 -0.68 -4.92
C PRO A 130 -8.94 -0.29 -3.46
N VAL A 131 -8.10 -1.02 -2.76
CA VAL A 131 -7.76 -0.72 -1.37
C VAL A 131 -6.79 0.45 -1.32
N GLU A 132 -7.15 1.51 -0.63
CA GLU A 132 -6.35 2.74 -0.48
C GLU A 132 -6.28 3.23 0.97
N ARG A 133 -6.64 2.42 1.97
CA ARG A 133 -6.56 2.71 3.41
C ARG A 133 -6.21 1.46 4.22
N GLY A 134 -6.01 1.62 5.51
CA GLY A 134 -5.85 0.51 6.46
C GLY A 134 -4.40 0.11 6.73
N VAL A 135 -3.45 0.69 6.00
CA VAL A 135 -2.01 0.47 6.18
C VAL A 135 -1.28 1.81 6.10
N LEU A 136 -0.37 2.05 7.04
CA LEU A 136 0.59 3.15 6.94
C LEU A 136 1.76 2.70 6.07
N VAL A 137 1.99 3.36 4.94
CA VAL A 137 3.11 3.10 4.05
C VAL A 137 4.13 4.22 4.17
N LEU A 138 5.36 3.86 4.49
CA LEU A 138 6.45 4.79 4.74
C LEU A 138 7.58 4.55 3.73
N GLN A 139 8.25 5.63 3.35
CA GLN A 139 9.54 5.61 2.69
C GLN A 139 10.55 6.30 3.63
N ASP A 140 11.55 5.55 4.09
CA ASP A 140 12.57 6.04 5.04
C ASP A 140 11.97 6.70 6.31
N GLY A 141 10.84 6.14 6.80
CA GLY A 141 10.11 6.61 7.97
C GLY A 141 9.23 7.85 7.74
N LEU A 142 9.09 8.32 6.51
CA LEU A 142 8.18 9.38 6.11
C LEU A 142 6.95 8.79 5.39
N PRO A 143 5.71 9.12 5.78
CA PRO A 143 4.51 8.66 5.10
C PRO A 143 4.48 9.05 3.61
N ILE A 144 4.16 8.08 2.76
CA ILE A 144 3.71 8.33 1.39
C ILE A 144 2.18 8.41 1.31
N ASN A 145 1.49 8.07 2.42
CA ASN A 145 0.07 8.32 2.58
C ASN A 145 -0.19 9.82 2.55
N ARG A 146 -1.36 10.20 2.05
CA ARG A 146 -1.88 11.55 2.15
C ARG A 146 -2.33 11.86 3.58
N ALA A 147 -2.59 13.11 3.86
CA ALA A 147 -3.01 13.56 5.19
C ALA A 147 -4.35 12.95 5.66
N ASP A 148 -5.19 12.47 4.74
CA ASP A 148 -6.43 11.74 5.03
C ASP A 148 -6.22 10.24 5.29
N GLY A 149 -4.99 9.73 5.20
CA GLY A 149 -4.63 8.33 5.40
C GLY A 149 -4.67 7.48 4.13
N SER A 150 -5.21 7.99 3.01
CA SER A 150 -5.22 7.26 1.73
C SER A 150 -3.82 7.13 1.12
N TYR A 151 -3.59 6.05 0.34
CA TYR A 151 -2.29 5.81 -0.29
C TYR A 151 -2.40 5.12 -1.65
N ILE A 152 -1.39 5.29 -2.48
CA ILE A 152 -1.16 4.50 -3.70
C ILE A 152 0.12 3.69 -3.46
N VAL A 153 -0.02 2.42 -3.09
CA VAL A 153 1.14 1.59 -2.73
C VAL A 153 2.13 1.41 -3.88
N GLY A 154 1.65 1.54 -5.10
CA GLY A 154 2.49 1.50 -6.30
C GLY A 154 3.62 2.55 -6.30
N PHE A 155 3.55 3.63 -5.52
CA PHE A 155 4.66 4.57 -5.38
C PHE A 155 5.84 3.99 -4.61
N ALA A 156 5.60 3.03 -3.70
CA ALA A 156 6.67 2.27 -3.06
C ALA A 156 7.21 1.19 -4.00
N ASN A 157 8.49 1.28 -4.35
CA ASN A 157 9.15 0.33 -5.25
C ASN A 157 10.07 -0.60 -4.48
N PRO A 158 9.76 -1.92 -4.36
CA PRO A 158 10.64 -2.87 -3.67
C PRO A 158 12.07 -2.93 -4.23
N ARG A 159 12.26 -2.61 -5.53
CA ARG A 159 13.60 -2.56 -6.13
C ARG A 159 14.47 -1.39 -5.63
N GLN A 160 13.85 -0.38 -5.04
CA GLN A 160 14.54 0.77 -4.47
C GLN A 160 14.68 0.68 -2.94
N ALA A 161 14.14 -0.36 -2.32
CA ALA A 161 14.31 -0.62 -0.91
C ALA A 161 15.47 -1.58 -0.66
N ASP A 162 16.27 -1.33 0.36
CA ASP A 162 17.25 -2.27 0.91
C ASP A 162 16.60 -3.25 1.88
N ALA A 163 15.59 -2.77 2.59
CA ALA A 163 14.75 -3.58 3.45
C ALA A 163 13.32 -3.06 3.47
N ILE A 164 12.37 -3.92 3.82
CA ILE A 164 10.98 -3.56 4.14
C ILE A 164 10.71 -4.02 5.57
N GLU A 165 10.47 -3.07 6.46
CA GLU A 165 9.96 -3.35 7.79
C GLU A 165 8.46 -3.50 7.73
N VAL A 166 7.95 -4.50 8.44
CA VAL A 166 6.52 -4.82 8.50
C VAL A 166 6.08 -4.85 9.95
N PHE A 167 5.19 -3.96 10.32
CA PHE A 167 4.56 -3.90 11.65
C PHE A 167 3.10 -4.29 11.52
N ARG A 168 2.67 -5.34 12.24
CA ARG A 168 1.32 -5.89 12.15
C ARG A 168 0.49 -5.48 13.36
N GLY A 169 -0.68 -4.85 13.11
CA GLY A 169 -1.55 -4.35 14.16
C GLY A 169 -0.95 -3.19 14.95
N TYR A 170 -1.10 -3.20 16.26
CA TYR A 170 -0.75 -2.09 17.15
C TYR A 170 0.74 -1.75 17.21
N THR A 171 1.62 -2.67 16.81
CA THR A 171 3.07 -2.40 16.77
C THR A 171 3.41 -1.23 15.84
N ALA A 172 2.53 -0.92 14.88
CA ALA A 172 2.64 0.24 14.01
C ALA A 172 2.35 1.58 14.72
N ASN A 173 1.68 1.58 15.88
CA ASN A 173 1.33 2.81 16.59
C ASN A 173 2.56 3.64 17.00
N ARG A 174 3.69 2.97 17.26
CA ARG A 174 4.99 3.62 17.54
C ARG A 174 5.52 4.47 16.39
N LEU A 175 5.07 4.17 15.16
CA LEU A 175 5.41 4.94 13.96
C LEU A 175 4.43 6.09 13.69
N GLY A 176 3.43 6.29 14.53
CA GLY A 176 2.38 7.26 14.35
C GLY A 176 1.20 6.76 13.51
N ALA A 177 1.04 5.45 13.36
CA ALA A 177 -0.05 4.87 12.58
C ALA A 177 -1.42 5.15 13.23
N THR A 178 -2.40 5.49 12.39
CA THR A 178 -3.81 5.64 12.72
C THR A 178 -4.64 4.68 11.86
N VAL A 179 -4.27 3.40 11.90
CA VAL A 179 -4.84 2.33 11.07
C VAL A 179 -4.99 1.06 11.90
N LEU A 180 -5.84 0.13 11.43
CA LEU A 180 -6.03 -1.16 12.10
C LEU A 180 -5.01 -2.21 11.66
N GLY A 181 -4.56 -2.16 10.40
CA GLY A 181 -3.72 -3.21 9.82
C GLY A 181 -2.29 -3.21 10.29
N GLY A 182 -1.62 -2.08 10.18
CA GLY A 182 -0.20 -1.99 10.48
C GLY A 182 0.56 -1.02 9.60
N ALA A 183 1.88 -1.20 9.51
CA ALA A 183 2.74 -0.34 8.70
C ALA A 183 3.73 -1.14 7.86
N LEU A 184 4.05 -0.59 6.69
CA LEU A 184 5.13 -1.02 5.81
C LEU A 184 6.11 0.14 5.66
N ASN A 185 7.37 -0.04 6.03
CA ASN A 185 8.40 0.97 5.88
C ASN A 185 9.47 0.49 4.89
N PHE A 186 9.53 1.12 3.73
CA PHE A 186 10.51 0.85 2.69
C PHE A 186 11.78 1.66 3.00
N ILE A 187 12.84 0.98 3.36
CA ILE A 187 14.12 1.58 3.75
C ILE A 187 15.05 1.61 2.56
N SER A 188 15.55 2.78 2.21
CA SER A 188 16.55 2.97 1.17
C SER A 188 17.93 2.54 1.67
N ALA A 189 18.76 1.94 0.82
CA ALA A 189 20.18 1.81 1.11
C ALA A 189 20.86 3.18 1.19
N THR A 190 22.06 3.21 1.73
CA THR A 190 22.92 4.38 1.82
C THR A 190 24.17 4.18 0.96
N GLY A 191 24.85 5.26 0.60
CA GLY A 191 26.12 5.15 -0.11
C GLY A 191 27.22 4.48 0.71
N TRP A 192 27.11 4.46 2.04
CA TRP A 192 28.00 3.70 2.92
C TRP A 192 27.71 2.20 2.87
N ALA A 193 26.43 1.82 2.86
CA ALA A 193 26.03 0.42 2.86
C ALA A 193 26.22 -0.25 1.48
N ASP A 194 26.01 0.53 0.41
CA ASP A 194 26.01 0.03 -0.98
C ASP A 194 26.89 0.93 -1.88
N PRO A 195 28.20 0.97 -1.64
CA PRO A 195 29.13 1.73 -2.51
C PRO A 195 29.29 1.03 -3.86
N GLY A 196 29.60 1.79 -4.91
CA GLY A 196 29.78 1.28 -6.27
C GLY A 196 28.57 1.49 -7.16
N ALA A 197 28.50 0.77 -8.26
CA ALA A 197 27.41 0.89 -9.21
C ALA A 197 26.81 -0.48 -9.56
N GLU A 198 25.52 -0.52 -9.76
CA GLU A 198 24.79 -1.70 -10.24
C GLU A 198 23.88 -1.31 -11.39
N LEU A 199 23.77 -2.17 -12.39
CA LEU A 199 22.85 -2.05 -13.50
C LEU A 199 22.18 -3.40 -13.77
N VAL A 200 20.83 -3.41 -13.88
CA VAL A 200 20.03 -4.59 -14.19
C VAL A 200 19.15 -4.33 -15.39
N ALA A 201 19.39 -5.04 -16.48
CA ALA A 201 18.51 -5.06 -17.65
C ALA A 201 17.67 -6.35 -17.64
N ARG A 202 16.38 -6.22 -17.93
CA ARG A 202 15.43 -7.35 -17.87
C ARG A 202 14.37 -7.27 -18.97
N GLY A 203 13.89 -8.44 -19.40
CA GLY A 203 12.83 -8.55 -20.39
C GLY A 203 12.15 -9.91 -20.33
N GLY A 204 11.03 -10.05 -21.03
CA GLY A 204 10.31 -11.32 -21.06
C GLY A 204 8.93 -11.27 -21.65
N SER A 205 8.12 -12.24 -21.25
CA SER A 205 6.73 -12.41 -21.69
C SER A 205 5.88 -11.15 -21.47
N PHE A 206 4.84 -11.03 -22.26
CA PHE A 206 3.86 -9.94 -22.19
C PHE A 206 4.47 -8.55 -22.41
N GLY A 207 5.47 -8.46 -23.30
CA GLY A 207 6.15 -7.21 -23.61
C GLY A 207 6.95 -6.59 -22.45
N GLN A 208 7.25 -7.38 -21.40
CA GLN A 208 8.02 -6.90 -20.27
C GLN A 208 9.40 -6.46 -20.69
N ALA A 209 9.75 -5.21 -20.40
CA ALA A 209 11.09 -4.66 -20.53
C ALA A 209 11.37 -3.72 -19.36
N GLY A 210 12.59 -3.74 -18.83
CA GLY A 210 12.96 -2.86 -17.74
C GLY A 210 14.45 -2.68 -17.59
N LEU A 211 14.81 -1.53 -17.04
CA LEU A 211 16.17 -1.17 -16.69
C LEU A 211 16.15 -0.53 -15.30
N SER A 212 16.99 -1.02 -14.40
CA SER A 212 17.22 -0.40 -13.09
C SER A 212 18.69 -0.25 -12.83
N GLY A 213 19.05 0.73 -12.03
CA GLY A 213 20.42 0.92 -11.62
C GLY A 213 20.54 1.76 -10.38
N GLN A 214 21.73 1.67 -9.78
CA GLN A 214 22.11 2.49 -8.64
C GLN A 214 23.58 2.88 -8.72
N VAL A 215 23.91 4.00 -8.09
CA VAL A 215 25.28 4.45 -7.86
C VAL A 215 25.36 4.96 -6.42
N GLY A 216 26.24 4.35 -5.62
CA GLY A 216 26.49 4.70 -4.23
C GLY A 216 27.95 5.15 -4.04
N TYR A 217 28.12 6.12 -3.17
CA TYR A 217 29.43 6.59 -2.75
C TYR A 217 29.40 6.89 -1.25
N GLY A 218 30.40 6.39 -0.53
CA GLY A 218 30.57 6.62 0.90
C GLY A 218 31.98 7.16 1.19
N ALA A 219 32.05 8.17 2.04
CA ALA A 219 33.28 8.73 2.60
C ALA A 219 33.14 8.82 4.14
N ASP A 220 34.19 9.26 4.84
CA ASP A 220 34.21 9.25 6.31
C ASP A 220 33.01 9.95 6.96
N ARG A 221 32.57 11.08 6.40
CA ARG A 221 31.52 11.92 7.00
C ARG A 221 30.32 12.19 6.10
N TYR A 222 30.30 11.68 4.89
CA TYR A 222 29.18 11.85 3.99
C TYR A 222 29.04 10.67 3.05
N ASP A 223 27.81 10.43 2.65
CA ASP A 223 27.48 9.44 1.65
C ASP A 223 26.41 9.96 0.70
N GLY A 224 26.28 9.32 -0.43
CA GLY A 224 25.23 9.61 -1.38
C GLY A 224 24.86 8.35 -2.16
N LEU A 225 23.57 8.21 -2.42
CA LEU A 225 23.04 7.13 -3.24
C LEU A 225 22.04 7.70 -4.24
N PHE A 226 22.13 7.27 -5.48
CA PHE A 226 21.14 7.52 -6.52
C PHE A 226 20.66 6.18 -7.08
N ARG A 227 19.32 6.04 -7.29
CA ARG A 227 18.65 4.86 -7.85
C ARG A 227 17.63 5.25 -8.90
N PHE A 228 17.46 4.40 -9.89
CA PHE A 228 16.36 4.50 -10.85
C PHE A 228 15.83 3.12 -11.21
N ASP A 229 14.55 3.07 -11.56
CA ASP A 229 13.90 1.91 -12.17
C ASP A 229 12.89 2.40 -13.22
N VAL A 230 13.03 1.88 -14.43
CA VAL A 230 12.11 2.14 -15.53
C VAL A 230 11.65 0.80 -16.07
N SER A 231 10.34 0.62 -16.19
CA SER A 231 9.78 -0.60 -16.74
C SER A 231 8.49 -0.34 -17.50
N ARG A 232 8.22 -1.20 -18.47
CA ARG A 232 6.94 -1.27 -19.19
C ARG A 232 6.54 -2.71 -19.40
N ARG A 233 5.24 -2.93 -19.62
CA ARG A 233 4.66 -4.23 -19.87
C ARG A 233 3.38 -4.06 -20.68
N ASP A 234 3.15 -4.90 -21.71
CA ASP A 234 1.88 -4.92 -22.43
C ASP A 234 0.78 -5.64 -21.62
N GLY A 235 1.21 -6.54 -20.71
CA GLY A 235 0.34 -7.29 -19.81
C GLY A 235 -0.16 -8.61 -20.38
N PHE A 236 -0.67 -9.47 -19.48
CA PHE A 236 -1.20 -10.79 -19.85
C PHE A 236 -2.56 -10.69 -20.54
N ARG A 237 -3.41 -9.80 -20.04
CA ARG A 237 -4.77 -9.60 -20.55
C ARG A 237 -4.77 -8.60 -21.70
N ASP A 238 -5.77 -8.71 -22.56
CA ASP A 238 -6.08 -7.64 -23.48
C ASP A 238 -6.38 -6.35 -22.69
N TYR A 239 -5.85 -5.22 -23.08
CA TYR A 239 -6.01 -3.96 -22.35
C TYR A 239 -5.46 -4.01 -20.91
N ASN A 240 -4.16 -4.32 -20.78
CA ASN A 240 -3.48 -4.42 -19.49
C ASN A 240 -2.05 -3.86 -19.55
N GLU A 241 -1.83 -2.86 -20.38
CA GLU A 241 -0.54 -2.18 -20.48
C GLU A 241 -0.22 -1.46 -19.17
N SER A 242 1.04 -1.52 -18.76
CA SER A 242 1.53 -0.78 -17.61
C SER A 242 2.94 -0.25 -17.81
N SER A 243 3.23 0.87 -17.17
CA SER A 243 4.56 1.50 -17.14
C SER A 243 4.85 2.06 -15.77
N ARG A 244 6.14 2.09 -15.44
CA ARG A 244 6.64 2.69 -14.19
C ARG A 244 7.95 3.41 -14.44
N VAL A 245 8.08 4.57 -13.84
CA VAL A 245 9.34 5.27 -13.63
C VAL A 245 9.49 5.56 -12.15
N SER A 246 10.60 5.17 -11.55
CA SER A 246 10.93 5.51 -10.15
C SER A 246 12.35 6.00 -10.09
N VAL A 247 12.56 7.11 -9.42
CA VAL A 247 13.88 7.71 -9.18
C VAL A 247 13.97 8.04 -7.70
N GLY A 248 15.08 7.70 -7.07
CA GLY A 248 15.35 8.00 -5.68
C GLY A 248 16.79 8.46 -5.47
N ALA A 249 16.98 9.39 -4.57
CA ALA A 249 18.30 9.83 -4.15
C ALA A 249 18.28 10.12 -2.66
N ASN A 250 19.38 9.81 -1.98
CA ASN A 250 19.59 10.28 -0.62
C ASN A 250 21.05 10.68 -0.41
N VAL A 251 21.26 11.63 0.49
CA VAL A 251 22.57 12.12 0.89
C VAL A 251 22.61 12.17 2.41
N GLY A 252 23.56 11.49 3.01
CA GLY A 252 23.81 11.46 4.44
C GLY A 252 25.03 12.33 4.79
N LEU A 253 24.97 12.92 5.97
CA LEU A 253 26.04 13.74 6.53
C LEU A 253 26.19 13.46 8.02
N GLN A 254 27.36 13.04 8.45
CA GLN A 254 27.73 13.02 9.86
C GLN A 254 28.25 14.41 10.25
N VAL A 255 27.35 15.24 10.80
CA VAL A 255 27.64 16.64 11.18
C VAL A 255 28.65 16.66 12.34
N SER A 256 28.50 15.77 13.30
CA SER A 256 29.39 15.53 14.42
C SER A 256 29.27 14.06 14.86
N ASP A 257 30.06 13.64 15.84
CA ASP A 257 29.98 12.28 16.41
C ASP A 257 28.62 11.98 17.06
N ARG A 258 27.80 13.01 17.30
CA ARG A 258 26.50 12.94 17.97
C ARG A 258 25.33 13.36 17.06
N VAL A 259 25.60 13.85 15.85
CA VAL A 259 24.55 14.38 14.97
C VAL A 259 24.71 13.85 13.56
N THR A 260 23.71 13.13 13.10
CA THR A 260 23.60 12.69 11.72
C THR A 260 22.41 13.34 11.05
N ALA A 261 22.55 13.69 9.78
CA ALA A 261 21.48 14.25 8.97
C ALA A 261 21.41 13.54 7.62
N ARG A 262 20.21 13.32 7.10
CA ARG A 262 19.99 12.74 5.77
C ARG A 262 18.89 13.48 5.04
N ILE A 263 19.08 13.72 3.76
CA ILE A 263 18.09 14.30 2.86
C ILE A 263 17.69 13.22 1.86
N PHE A 264 16.39 13.12 1.58
CA PHE A 264 15.79 12.19 0.65
C PHE A 264 15.04 12.95 -0.44
N ALA A 265 15.12 12.45 -1.67
CA ALA A 265 14.28 12.90 -2.76
C ALA A 265 13.83 11.68 -3.57
N GLY A 266 12.56 11.65 -3.93
CA GLY A 266 11.97 10.56 -4.69
C GLY A 266 10.95 11.06 -5.71
N TYR A 267 10.84 10.37 -6.82
CA TYR A 267 9.79 10.55 -7.81
C TYR A 267 9.33 9.18 -8.30
N ALA A 268 8.04 8.96 -8.30
CA ALA A 268 7.41 7.78 -8.88
C ALA A 268 6.30 8.19 -9.84
N ASP A 269 6.24 7.54 -10.99
CA ASP A 269 5.21 7.70 -12.01
C ASP A 269 4.72 6.33 -12.44
N LEU A 270 3.41 6.15 -12.42
CA LEU A 270 2.71 4.91 -12.73
C LEU A 270 1.65 5.18 -13.79
N GLY A 271 1.61 4.35 -14.83
CA GLY A 271 0.49 4.32 -15.76
C GLY A 271 0.06 2.88 -15.98
N PHE A 272 -1.24 2.59 -15.86
CA PHE A 272 -1.75 1.24 -16.12
C PHE A 272 -3.20 1.24 -16.61
N ASP A 273 -3.47 0.35 -17.55
CA ASP A 273 -4.80 0.07 -18.05
C ASP A 273 -5.53 -0.90 -17.11
N VAL A 274 -6.85 -0.73 -16.98
CA VAL A 274 -7.68 -1.54 -16.09
C VAL A 274 -8.55 -2.47 -16.92
N ALA A 275 -8.12 -3.70 -17.09
CA ALA A 275 -8.83 -4.72 -17.89
C ALA A 275 -10.19 -5.14 -17.28
N GLY A 276 -10.45 -4.76 -16.02
CA GLY A 276 -11.71 -5.01 -15.31
C GLY A 276 -11.92 -6.48 -14.90
N PRO A 277 -12.91 -6.73 -14.03
CA PRO A 277 -13.26 -8.07 -13.59
C PRO A 277 -14.05 -8.82 -14.67
N LEU A 278 -13.97 -10.16 -14.63
CA LEU A 278 -14.72 -11.07 -15.51
C LEU A 278 -15.76 -11.88 -14.71
N PRO A 279 -16.85 -12.34 -15.34
CA PRO A 279 -17.62 -13.47 -14.82
C PRO A 279 -16.76 -14.73 -14.73
N LYS A 280 -17.03 -15.61 -13.76
CA LYS A 280 -16.25 -16.82 -13.53
C LYS A 280 -16.09 -17.68 -14.78
N SER A 281 -17.21 -17.98 -15.44
CA SER A 281 -17.21 -18.80 -16.67
C SER A 281 -16.44 -18.18 -17.83
N VAL A 282 -16.40 -16.85 -17.93
CA VAL A 282 -15.62 -16.15 -18.96
C VAL A 282 -14.13 -16.23 -18.65
N MET A 283 -13.75 -16.02 -17.37
CA MET A 283 -12.37 -16.19 -16.91
C MET A 283 -11.85 -17.62 -17.15
N GLU A 284 -12.66 -18.63 -16.86
CA GLU A 284 -12.30 -20.05 -17.05
C GLU A 284 -12.14 -20.41 -18.52
N ALA A 285 -12.96 -19.82 -19.41
CA ALA A 285 -12.90 -20.05 -20.85
C ALA A 285 -11.69 -19.37 -21.51
N ASP A 286 -11.43 -18.11 -21.15
CA ASP A 286 -10.28 -17.32 -21.63
C ASP A 286 -9.99 -16.16 -20.67
N PRO A 287 -8.99 -16.30 -19.79
CA PRO A 287 -8.63 -15.29 -18.80
C PRO A 287 -8.04 -14.01 -19.38
N ARG A 288 -7.67 -14.00 -20.67
CA ARG A 288 -7.08 -12.82 -21.34
C ARG A 288 -8.11 -11.78 -21.72
N GLN A 289 -9.37 -12.15 -21.83
CA GLN A 289 -10.44 -11.26 -22.26
C GLN A 289 -10.62 -10.08 -21.32
N VAL A 290 -11.13 -8.99 -21.90
CA VAL A 290 -11.67 -7.85 -21.15
C VAL A 290 -13.19 -7.94 -21.08
N PHE A 291 -13.76 -7.34 -20.04
CA PHE A 291 -15.20 -7.32 -19.89
C PHE A 291 -15.81 -6.28 -20.85
N THR A 292 -16.54 -6.73 -21.85
CA THR A 292 -17.23 -5.87 -22.84
C THR A 292 -18.70 -5.64 -22.52
N GLY A 293 -19.17 -6.18 -21.39
CA GLY A 293 -20.46 -5.98 -20.77
C GLY A 293 -21.64 -6.70 -21.40
N PRO A 294 -22.25 -7.66 -20.72
CA PRO A 294 -23.65 -7.95 -20.95
C PRO A 294 -24.51 -6.83 -20.37
N ARG A 295 -25.73 -6.72 -20.86
CA ARG A 295 -26.74 -5.89 -20.22
C ARG A 295 -27.02 -6.43 -18.83
N VAL A 296 -26.97 -5.58 -17.83
CA VAL A 296 -27.38 -5.92 -16.48
C VAL A 296 -28.86 -5.61 -16.33
N SER A 297 -29.68 -6.61 -16.06
CA SER A 297 -31.12 -6.45 -15.85
C SER A 297 -31.41 -6.35 -14.36
N MET A 298 -32.13 -5.31 -13.96
CA MET A 298 -32.71 -5.17 -12.63
C MET A 298 -34.25 -5.04 -12.81
N GLY A 299 -34.94 -6.16 -12.65
CA GLY A 299 -36.36 -6.24 -13.00
C GLY A 299 -36.58 -5.99 -14.49
N SER A 300 -37.44 -5.05 -14.83
CA SER A 300 -37.71 -4.65 -16.23
C SER A 300 -36.72 -3.64 -16.80
N VAL A 301 -35.82 -3.09 -15.98
CA VAL A 301 -34.86 -2.05 -16.40
C VAL A 301 -33.53 -2.70 -16.79
N GLN A 302 -33.00 -2.34 -17.94
CA GLN A 302 -31.69 -2.76 -18.40
C GLN A 302 -30.70 -1.61 -18.27
N PHE A 303 -29.52 -1.91 -17.73
CA PHE A 303 -28.40 -0.97 -17.62
C PHE A 303 -27.25 -1.45 -18.51
N PRO A 304 -26.53 -0.54 -19.18
CA PRO A 304 -25.28 -0.91 -19.82
C PRO A 304 -24.28 -1.31 -18.75
N GLY A 305 -23.73 -2.51 -18.85
CA GLY A 305 -22.66 -2.98 -17.96
C GLY A 305 -21.34 -2.26 -18.24
N PRO A 306 -20.32 -2.46 -17.39
CA PRO A 306 -18.95 -1.99 -17.64
C PRO A 306 -18.46 -2.52 -19.00
N ASN A 307 -17.84 -1.66 -19.80
CA ASN A 307 -17.31 -2.04 -21.10
C ASN A 307 -15.91 -1.43 -21.26
N VAL A 308 -14.88 -2.24 -21.06
CA VAL A 308 -13.48 -1.79 -21.07
C VAL A 308 -13.09 -1.22 -22.45
N VAL A 309 -13.53 -1.84 -23.54
CA VAL A 309 -13.21 -1.36 -24.90
C VAL A 309 -13.80 0.02 -25.17
N ARG A 310 -15.03 0.27 -24.69
CA ARG A 310 -15.69 1.57 -24.80
C ARG A 310 -15.09 2.61 -23.87
N ASP A 311 -14.95 2.25 -22.59
CA ASP A 311 -14.67 3.19 -21.50
C ASP A 311 -13.17 3.43 -21.29
N ARG A 312 -12.33 2.54 -21.82
CA ARG A 312 -10.86 2.60 -21.75
C ARG A 312 -10.34 2.99 -20.36
N PRO A 313 -10.71 2.25 -19.32
CA PRO A 313 -10.32 2.62 -17.95
C PRO A 313 -8.81 2.53 -17.78
N ARG A 314 -8.22 3.59 -17.18
CA ARG A 314 -6.78 3.74 -17.01
C ARG A 314 -6.50 4.63 -15.80
N ARG A 315 -5.43 4.32 -15.07
CA ARG A 315 -4.90 5.19 -14.03
C ARG A 315 -3.52 5.66 -14.43
N ASP A 316 -3.29 6.98 -14.32
CA ASP A 316 -1.98 7.62 -14.42
C ASP A 316 -1.77 8.41 -13.14
N ALA A 317 -0.77 8.03 -12.35
CA ALA A 317 -0.51 8.63 -11.05
C ALA A 317 0.98 8.91 -10.86
N SER A 318 1.31 10.04 -10.27
CA SER A 318 2.67 10.38 -9.93
C SER A 318 2.78 11.01 -8.55
N GLN A 319 3.91 10.76 -7.87
CA GLN A 319 4.23 11.38 -6.60
C GLN A 319 5.68 11.85 -6.58
N PHE A 320 5.87 13.08 -6.15
CA PHE A 320 7.16 13.62 -5.76
C PHE A 320 7.25 13.63 -4.23
N LEU A 321 8.37 13.21 -3.68
CA LEU A 321 8.67 13.24 -2.27
C LEU A 321 10.00 13.93 -2.05
N VAL A 322 10.07 14.84 -1.08
CA VAL A 322 11.32 15.35 -0.52
C VAL A 322 11.22 15.33 0.99
N GLY A 323 12.31 14.95 1.64
CA GLY A 323 12.33 14.89 3.09
C GLY A 323 13.73 15.02 3.66
N SER A 324 13.77 15.30 4.94
CA SER A 324 15.00 15.32 5.71
C SER A 324 14.79 14.60 7.04
N ARG A 325 15.86 14.05 7.56
CA ARG A 325 15.91 13.45 8.87
C ARG A 325 17.18 13.84 9.58
N THR A 326 17.08 14.24 10.85
CA THR A 326 18.22 14.57 11.69
C THR A 326 18.08 13.82 13.00
N THR A 327 19.08 13.01 13.32
CA THR A 327 19.19 12.27 14.57
C THR A 327 20.28 12.90 15.44
N VAL A 328 19.95 13.13 16.70
CA VAL A 328 20.86 13.69 17.72
C VAL A 328 20.95 12.71 18.88
N GLU A 329 22.15 12.22 19.15
CA GLU A 329 22.46 11.26 20.20
C GLU A 329 23.19 11.97 21.34
N LEU A 330 22.59 11.98 22.52
CA LEU A 330 23.08 12.63 23.73
C LEU A 330 23.15 11.61 24.85
N ASP A 331 24.23 10.84 24.90
CA ASP A 331 24.45 9.76 25.85
C ASP A 331 23.25 8.78 25.89
N GLU A 332 22.41 8.82 26.92
CA GLU A 332 21.22 7.98 27.08
C GLU A 332 19.99 8.45 26.28
N HIS A 333 20.07 9.58 25.58
CA HIS A 333 18.94 10.22 24.93
C HIS A 333 19.14 10.28 23.41
N THR A 334 18.15 9.85 22.64
CA THR A 334 18.12 10.01 21.18
C THR A 334 16.92 10.86 20.80
N PHE A 335 17.16 11.89 20.01
CA PHE A 335 16.14 12.71 19.36
C PHE A 335 16.22 12.53 17.87
N ASP A 336 15.09 12.31 17.23
CA ASP A 336 14.99 12.13 15.78
C ASP A 336 13.88 13.03 15.24
N VAL A 337 14.25 13.93 14.35
CA VAL A 337 13.34 14.88 13.70
C VAL A 337 13.32 14.60 12.19
N ALA A 338 12.15 14.29 11.65
CA ALA A 338 11.97 14.13 10.22
C ALA A 338 10.92 15.11 9.69
N LEU A 339 11.21 15.71 8.56
CA LEU A 339 10.30 16.60 7.82
C LEU A 339 10.16 16.07 6.40
N GLY A 340 8.93 16.06 5.88
CA GLY A 340 8.64 15.58 4.55
C GLY A 340 7.58 16.42 3.85
N TYR A 341 7.67 16.45 2.53
CA TYR A 341 6.63 16.99 1.67
C TYR A 341 6.42 16.04 0.50
N THR A 342 5.17 15.69 0.25
CA THR A 342 4.75 14.92 -0.93
C THR A 342 3.82 15.76 -1.79
N TYR A 343 3.92 15.61 -3.12
CA TYR A 343 2.95 16.14 -4.06
C TYR A 343 2.49 15.03 -4.98
N THR A 344 1.18 14.77 -4.96
CA THR A 344 0.57 13.65 -5.67
C THR A 344 -0.38 14.16 -6.76
N LYS A 345 -0.28 13.56 -7.95
CA LYS A 345 -1.27 13.65 -9.02
C LYS A 345 -1.83 12.28 -9.28
N ASP A 346 -3.16 12.16 -9.37
CA ASP A 346 -3.87 10.92 -9.61
C ASP A 346 -5.00 11.15 -10.61
N ASN A 347 -4.84 10.65 -11.83
CA ASN A 347 -5.83 10.71 -12.88
C ASN A 347 -6.38 9.32 -13.11
N PHE A 348 -7.62 9.08 -12.67
CA PHE A 348 -8.24 7.78 -12.80
C PHE A 348 -9.50 7.86 -13.67
N ARG A 349 -9.44 7.24 -14.82
CA ARG A 349 -10.57 6.95 -15.69
C ARG A 349 -11.16 5.60 -15.28
N PHE A 350 -12.27 5.66 -14.56
CA PHE A 350 -12.96 4.48 -14.05
C PHE A 350 -13.81 3.81 -15.14
N PRO A 351 -14.07 2.50 -15.01
CA PRO A 351 -15.14 1.88 -15.78
C PRO A 351 -16.47 2.54 -15.40
N ILE A 352 -17.33 2.74 -16.37
CA ILE A 352 -18.69 3.32 -16.42
C ILE A 352 -19.13 4.20 -15.26
N SER A 353 -19.07 3.71 -14.01
CA SER A 353 -19.88 4.26 -12.94
C SER A 353 -19.32 5.52 -12.28
N SER A 354 -18.02 5.79 -12.36
CA SER A 354 -17.39 6.91 -11.64
C SER A 354 -16.81 7.99 -12.55
N GLY A 355 -16.87 7.79 -13.86
CA GLY A 355 -16.33 8.75 -14.83
C GLY A 355 -14.81 8.86 -14.82
N ILE A 356 -14.31 10.07 -14.92
CA ILE A 356 -12.90 10.42 -14.84
C ILE A 356 -12.70 11.29 -13.61
N ARG A 357 -11.75 10.90 -12.74
CA ARG A 357 -11.39 11.65 -11.54
C ARG A 357 -9.96 12.15 -11.66
N HIS A 358 -9.77 13.45 -11.52
CA HIS A 358 -8.47 14.07 -11.38
C HIS A 358 -8.33 14.53 -9.94
N THR A 359 -7.29 14.09 -9.24
CA THR A 359 -6.98 14.55 -7.88
C THR A 359 -5.53 15.00 -7.86
N GLU A 360 -5.27 16.20 -7.40
CA GLU A 360 -3.90 16.69 -7.20
C GLU A 360 -3.79 17.47 -5.91
N GLY A 361 -2.68 17.32 -5.21
CA GLY A 361 -2.45 18.01 -3.95
C GLY A 361 -1.15 17.67 -3.29
N GLY A 362 -0.83 18.43 -2.25
CA GLY A 362 0.40 18.29 -1.48
C GLY A 362 0.13 18.06 -0.01
N ASP A 363 1.00 17.26 0.61
CA ASP A 363 0.93 16.91 2.03
C ASP A 363 2.28 17.18 2.68
N PHE A 364 2.27 17.86 3.82
CA PHE A 364 3.43 18.12 4.65
C PHE A 364 3.41 17.22 5.88
N THR A 365 4.55 16.61 6.21
CA THR A 365 4.72 15.72 7.36
C THR A 365 5.82 16.24 8.26
N GLY A 366 5.55 16.29 9.56
CA GLY A 366 6.54 16.46 10.62
C GLY A 366 6.49 15.28 11.57
N VAL A 367 7.65 14.71 11.88
CA VAL A 367 7.80 13.61 12.86
C VAL A 367 8.87 13.99 13.87
N LEU A 368 8.53 13.83 15.14
CA LEU A 368 9.46 13.94 16.25
C LEU A 368 9.45 12.62 17.02
N ARG A 369 10.61 12.02 17.21
CA ARG A 369 10.79 10.82 18.02
C ARG A 369 11.80 11.10 19.12
N TYR A 370 11.58 10.48 20.25
CA TYR A 370 12.47 10.53 21.40
C TYR A 370 12.60 9.13 22.00
N ALA A 371 13.82 8.76 22.34
CA ALA A 371 14.12 7.55 23.09
C ALA A 371 15.03 7.87 24.28
N PHE A 372 14.75 7.19 25.39
CA PHE A 372 15.60 7.19 26.57
C PHE A 372 16.09 5.76 26.83
N LYS A 373 17.40 5.58 26.75
CA LYS A 373 18.09 4.29 26.82
C LYS A 373 19.23 4.36 27.85
N PRO A 374 18.92 4.25 29.16
CA PRO A 374 19.93 4.36 30.22
C PRO A 374 20.87 3.14 30.30
N ASP A 375 20.51 2.04 29.69
CA ASP A 375 21.33 0.84 29.55
C ASP A 375 21.72 0.67 28.08
N GLU A 376 22.98 0.96 27.76
CA GLU A 376 23.52 0.87 26.41
C GLU A 376 23.46 -0.55 25.84
N THR A 377 23.39 -1.58 26.71
CA THR A 377 23.31 -2.99 26.31
C THR A 377 21.88 -3.45 26.02
N ALA A 378 20.86 -2.68 26.42
CA ALA A 378 19.46 -3.01 26.14
C ALA A 378 19.16 -2.81 24.65
N THR A 379 18.42 -3.70 24.04
CA THR A 379 17.98 -3.55 22.64
C THR A 379 16.87 -2.51 22.52
N LEU A 380 15.88 -2.54 23.44
CA LEU A 380 14.78 -1.59 23.45
C LEU A 380 15.06 -0.40 24.39
N PRO A 381 14.64 0.83 24.03
CA PRO A 381 14.70 1.96 24.94
C PRO A 381 13.77 1.75 26.15
N LEU A 382 14.15 2.24 27.30
CA LEU A 382 13.30 2.21 28.51
C LEU A 382 12.02 3.02 28.32
N PHE A 383 12.14 4.16 27.62
CA PHE A 383 11.00 5.01 27.26
C PHE A 383 11.15 5.48 25.80
N GLU A 384 10.05 5.46 25.07
CA GLU A 384 9.96 6.01 23.70
C GLU A 384 8.72 6.88 23.55
N ALA A 385 8.84 7.92 22.72
CA ALA A 385 7.71 8.75 22.34
C ALA A 385 7.83 9.17 20.87
N THR A 386 6.70 9.21 20.18
CA THR A 386 6.60 9.68 18.80
C THR A 386 5.45 10.67 18.69
N ALA A 387 5.68 11.78 18.01
CA ALA A 387 4.63 12.68 17.58
C ALA A 387 4.73 12.85 16.06
N GLN A 388 3.65 12.61 15.34
CA GLN A 388 3.56 12.79 13.91
C GLN A 388 2.39 13.71 13.57
N TYR A 389 2.65 14.68 12.72
CA TYR A 389 1.62 15.58 12.19
C TYR A 389 1.70 15.58 10.67
N VAL A 390 0.60 15.24 10.03
CA VAL A 390 0.44 15.28 8.57
C VAL A 390 -0.69 16.24 8.25
N VAL A 391 -0.44 17.21 7.38
CA VAL A 391 -1.44 18.17 6.91
C VAL A 391 -1.32 18.35 5.41
N GLY A 392 -2.44 18.36 4.71
CA GLY A 392 -2.45 18.47 3.27
C GLY A 392 -3.75 19.00 2.70
N SER A 393 -3.66 19.43 1.45
CA SER A 393 -4.79 19.88 0.66
C SER A 393 -4.74 19.33 -0.75
N ALA A 394 -5.93 19.14 -1.36
CA ALA A 394 -6.05 18.69 -2.73
C ALA A 394 -7.28 19.28 -3.43
N SER A 395 -7.17 19.42 -4.74
CA SER A 395 -8.32 19.61 -5.61
C SER A 395 -8.73 18.27 -6.22
N ARG A 396 -10.04 18.06 -6.38
CA ARG A 396 -10.60 16.88 -7.02
C ARG A 396 -11.68 17.27 -8.01
N ASP A 397 -11.46 16.93 -9.27
CA ASP A 397 -12.39 17.17 -10.37
C ASP A 397 -12.97 15.85 -10.89
N TYR A 398 -14.26 15.86 -11.25
CA TYR A 398 -14.94 14.72 -11.86
C TYR A 398 -15.49 15.08 -13.23
N PHE A 399 -15.25 14.23 -14.21
CA PHE A 399 -15.69 14.39 -15.59
C PHE A 399 -16.43 13.15 -16.08
N LEU A 400 -17.37 13.33 -16.97
CA LEU A 400 -18.00 12.22 -17.68
C LEU A 400 -16.94 11.50 -18.54
N ASN A 401 -16.98 10.16 -18.52
CA ASN A 401 -16.21 9.36 -19.47
C ASN A 401 -17.06 9.16 -20.73
N GLN A 402 -16.67 9.80 -21.83
CA GLN A 402 -17.32 9.70 -23.12
C GLN A 402 -16.52 8.79 -24.07
N GLN A 403 -16.72 7.46 -23.92
CA GLN A 403 -16.02 6.44 -24.74
C GLN A 403 -14.48 6.51 -24.64
N GLY A 404 -13.98 6.75 -23.44
CA GLY A 404 -12.56 6.87 -23.17
C GLY A 404 -12.03 8.30 -23.22
N GLU A 405 -12.85 9.27 -23.66
CA GLU A 405 -12.47 10.68 -23.69
C GLU A 405 -13.12 11.46 -22.53
N GLN A 406 -12.47 12.53 -22.10
CA GLN A 406 -12.97 13.41 -21.05
C GLN A 406 -14.14 14.25 -21.58
N GLY A 407 -15.29 14.08 -20.94
CA GLY A 407 -16.50 14.86 -21.21
C GLY A 407 -16.70 16.05 -20.28
N ALA A 408 -17.97 16.42 -20.09
CA ALA A 408 -18.34 17.53 -19.23
C ALA A 408 -17.94 17.28 -17.76
N ARG A 409 -17.51 18.33 -17.06
CA ARG A 409 -17.29 18.29 -15.60
C ARG A 409 -18.62 18.11 -14.89
N PHE A 410 -18.67 17.22 -13.90
CA PHE A 410 -19.86 16.97 -13.09
C PHE A 410 -19.61 17.04 -11.57
N GLY A 411 -18.41 17.38 -11.15
CA GLY A 411 -18.07 17.59 -9.77
C GLY A 411 -16.73 18.29 -9.62
N GLN A 412 -16.60 19.09 -8.57
CA GLN A 412 -15.35 19.72 -8.16
C GLN A 412 -15.36 19.92 -6.65
N ASN A 413 -14.30 19.47 -5.99
CA ASN A 413 -14.14 19.50 -4.55
C ASN A 413 -12.77 20.06 -4.16
N ALA A 414 -12.73 20.88 -3.11
CA ALA A 414 -11.53 21.24 -2.40
C ALA A 414 -11.46 20.40 -1.12
N LEU A 415 -10.39 19.65 -0.96
CA LEU A 415 -10.21 18.68 0.11
C LEU A 415 -9.07 19.12 1.01
N ASP A 416 -9.33 19.27 2.32
CA ASP A 416 -8.31 19.52 3.32
C ASP A 416 -8.32 18.42 4.36
N ALA A 417 -7.16 18.00 4.80
CA ALA A 417 -7.00 17.00 5.84
C ALA A 417 -5.85 17.32 6.78
N ALA A 418 -6.01 16.96 8.04
CA ALA A 418 -4.93 16.97 9.01
C ALA A 418 -5.06 15.74 9.93
N THR A 419 -3.94 15.12 10.26
CA THR A 419 -3.88 14.01 11.22
C THR A 419 -2.69 14.23 12.16
N LEU A 420 -3.00 14.35 13.46
CA LEU A 420 -2.03 14.32 14.55
C LEU A 420 -2.08 12.94 15.19
N SER A 421 -0.94 12.31 15.39
CA SER A 421 -0.80 11.13 16.22
C SER A 421 0.35 11.31 17.22
N VAL A 422 0.14 10.84 18.44
CA VAL A 422 1.13 10.85 19.51
C VAL A 422 1.16 9.47 20.14
N HIS A 423 2.35 8.92 20.31
CA HIS A 423 2.60 7.65 20.97
C HIS A 423 3.58 7.86 22.12
N ALA A 424 3.36 7.18 23.24
CA ALA A 424 4.31 7.09 24.33
C ALA A 424 4.28 5.68 24.94
N GLY A 425 5.45 5.08 25.13
CA GLY A 425 5.58 3.72 25.63
C GLY A 425 6.80 3.53 26.52
N PHE A 426 6.70 2.56 27.40
CA PHE A 426 7.81 2.10 28.23
C PHE A 426 8.12 0.64 27.91
N ASN A 427 9.38 0.23 28.03
CA ASN A 427 9.82 -1.15 28.04
C ASN A 427 10.48 -1.42 29.38
N LEU A 428 9.73 -1.96 30.32
CA LEU A 428 10.11 -2.12 31.72
C LEU A 428 10.67 -3.54 31.94
N PRO A 429 11.99 -3.71 32.10
CA PRO A 429 12.55 -5.01 32.40
C PRO A 429 12.17 -5.44 33.83
N LEU A 430 11.59 -6.62 33.97
CA LEU A 430 11.32 -7.30 35.26
C LEU A 430 12.28 -8.47 35.44
N GLY A 431 13.53 -8.17 35.77
CA GLY A 431 14.64 -9.12 35.77
C GLY A 431 15.23 -9.31 34.35
N ALA A 432 16.01 -10.39 34.17
CA ALA A 432 16.78 -10.59 32.94
C ALA A 432 15.98 -11.19 31.78
N GLN A 433 14.79 -11.69 31.99
CA GLN A 433 14.05 -12.47 30.99
C GLN A 433 12.67 -11.91 30.63
N VAL A 434 12.16 -10.99 31.41
CA VAL A 434 10.79 -10.49 31.27
C VAL A 434 10.81 -9.00 31.02
N THR A 435 10.07 -8.55 30.00
CA THR A 435 9.81 -7.12 29.77
C THR A 435 8.30 -6.89 29.70
N VAL A 436 7.83 -5.83 30.34
CA VAL A 436 6.44 -5.36 30.26
C VAL A 436 6.43 -4.01 29.55
N SER A 437 5.65 -3.92 28.49
CA SER A 437 5.62 -2.75 27.58
C SER A 437 4.25 -2.08 27.58
N PRO A 438 3.91 -1.25 28.59
CA PRO A 438 2.72 -0.42 28.53
C PRO A 438 2.95 0.77 27.58
N ALA A 439 1.95 1.04 26.73
CA ALA A 439 1.99 2.19 25.84
C ALA A 439 0.59 2.77 25.63
N ILE A 440 0.55 4.01 25.18
CA ILE A 440 -0.68 4.70 24.82
C ILE A 440 -0.45 5.55 23.58
N SER A 441 -1.38 5.49 22.65
CA SER A 441 -1.42 6.41 21.52
C SER A 441 -2.69 7.23 21.54
N PHE A 442 -2.58 8.46 21.06
CA PHE A 442 -3.72 9.33 20.80
C PHE A 442 -3.65 9.81 19.37
N SER A 443 -4.78 9.87 18.70
CA SER A 443 -4.89 10.45 17.36
C SER A 443 -6.08 11.39 17.26
N HIS A 444 -5.87 12.46 16.48
CA HIS A 444 -6.90 13.42 16.11
C HIS A 444 -6.80 13.71 14.63
N SER A 445 -7.90 13.52 13.91
CA SER A 445 -7.96 13.67 12.45
C SER A 445 -9.09 14.62 12.07
N VAL A 446 -8.82 15.52 11.12
CA VAL A 446 -9.81 16.44 10.56
C VAL A 446 -9.93 16.16 9.05
N ARG A 447 -11.16 16.20 8.54
CA ARG A 447 -11.48 16.03 7.12
C ARG A 447 -12.49 17.10 6.72
N ASP A 448 -12.06 18.03 5.90
CA ASP A 448 -12.89 19.10 5.37
C ASP A 448 -13.02 18.96 3.86
N ASN A 449 -14.21 19.20 3.34
CA ASN A 449 -14.50 19.18 1.91
C ASN A 449 -15.45 20.33 1.58
N ASP A 450 -15.06 21.15 0.61
CA ASP A 450 -15.94 22.13 -0.01
C ASP A 450 -16.36 21.65 -1.40
N ASP A 451 -17.68 21.53 -1.62
CA ASP A 451 -18.27 21.28 -2.94
C ASP A 451 -18.24 22.58 -3.76
N VAL A 452 -17.17 22.76 -4.53
CA VAL A 452 -16.92 23.96 -5.33
C VAL A 452 -17.76 23.95 -6.63
N TYR A 453 -18.27 22.78 -7.04
CA TYR A 453 -19.08 22.68 -8.26
C TYR A 453 -20.36 23.52 -8.19
N GLY A 454 -21.08 23.48 -7.07
CA GLY A 454 -22.16 24.40 -6.70
C GLY A 454 -23.44 24.36 -7.54
N GLU A 455 -23.50 23.56 -8.61
CA GLU A 455 -24.67 23.48 -9.48
C GLU A 455 -25.77 22.58 -8.90
N ALA A 456 -27.02 22.98 -9.08
CA ALA A 456 -28.18 22.21 -8.60
C ALA A 456 -28.40 20.88 -9.34
N THR A 457 -27.78 20.71 -10.49
CA THR A 457 -27.84 19.47 -11.27
C THR A 457 -26.46 19.11 -11.83
N ARG A 458 -26.25 17.81 -12.10
CA ARG A 458 -25.02 17.31 -12.72
C ARG A 458 -25.33 16.74 -14.08
N PRO A 459 -24.54 17.04 -15.12
CA PRO A 459 -24.73 16.44 -16.43
C PRO A 459 -24.55 14.92 -16.37
N THR A 460 -25.27 14.19 -17.21
CA THR A 460 -25.18 12.73 -17.28
C THR A 460 -24.85 12.27 -18.68
N ILE A 461 -24.28 11.08 -18.80
CA ILE A 461 -24.21 10.33 -20.04
C ILE A 461 -24.85 8.96 -19.81
N ALA A 462 -25.62 8.49 -20.77
CA ALA A 462 -26.19 7.15 -20.77
C ALA A 462 -25.91 6.49 -22.13
N TYR A 463 -25.90 5.16 -22.13
CA TYR A 463 -25.71 4.39 -23.36
C TYR A 463 -26.94 3.55 -23.66
N ASN A 464 -27.16 3.28 -24.94
CA ASN A 464 -28.25 2.41 -25.37
C ASN A 464 -28.02 0.98 -24.84
N PRO A 465 -28.94 0.41 -24.04
CA PRO A 465 -28.75 -0.94 -23.50
C PRO A 465 -28.65 -2.03 -24.58
N ALA A 466 -29.24 -1.78 -25.77
CA ALA A 466 -29.19 -2.70 -26.89
C ALA A 466 -27.86 -2.63 -27.67
N ASN A 467 -27.24 -1.45 -27.70
CA ASN A 467 -25.93 -1.21 -28.30
C ASN A 467 -25.13 -0.23 -27.43
N PRO A 468 -24.32 -0.72 -26.48
CA PRO A 468 -23.60 0.12 -25.54
C PRO A 468 -22.56 1.09 -26.16
N SER A 469 -22.30 0.98 -27.47
CA SER A 469 -21.46 1.93 -28.19
C SER A 469 -22.20 3.19 -28.60
N ILE A 470 -23.51 3.22 -28.49
CA ILE A 470 -24.34 4.38 -28.87
C ILE A 470 -24.71 5.18 -27.63
N ALA A 471 -24.20 6.41 -27.53
CA ALA A 471 -24.61 7.34 -26.46
C ALA A 471 -26.05 7.80 -26.70
N LEU A 472 -26.81 7.87 -25.62
CA LEU A 472 -28.14 8.48 -25.61
C LEU A 472 -28.00 9.99 -25.40
N PRO A 473 -29.06 10.79 -25.67
CA PRO A 473 -29.05 12.22 -25.39
C PRO A 473 -28.67 12.49 -23.91
N ASN A 474 -27.85 13.50 -23.71
CA ASN A 474 -27.44 13.93 -22.39
C ASN A 474 -28.64 14.35 -21.53
N GLY A 475 -28.63 13.95 -20.28
CA GLY A 475 -29.58 14.36 -19.27
C GLY A 475 -28.89 15.11 -18.14
N ALA A 476 -29.61 15.31 -17.06
CA ALA A 476 -29.10 15.83 -15.80
C ALA A 476 -29.72 15.09 -14.61
N VAL A 477 -28.99 14.96 -13.53
CA VAL A 477 -29.46 14.42 -12.25
C VAL A 477 -29.38 15.50 -11.17
N PRO A 478 -30.24 15.48 -10.15
CA PRO A 478 -30.14 16.36 -9.00
C PRO A 478 -28.78 16.23 -8.32
N ALA A 479 -28.26 17.32 -7.78
CA ALA A 479 -27.07 17.33 -6.96
C ALA A 479 -27.43 17.71 -5.52
N GLU A 480 -26.85 17.01 -4.56
CA GLU A 480 -26.77 17.47 -3.19
C GLU A 480 -25.44 18.18 -2.98
N ASN A 481 -25.40 19.14 -2.06
CA ASN A 481 -24.15 19.73 -1.61
C ASN A 481 -23.40 18.65 -0.80
N THR A 482 -22.18 18.34 -1.21
CA THR A 482 -21.34 17.31 -0.61
C THR A 482 -20.30 17.88 0.36
N SER A 483 -20.37 19.18 0.70
CA SER A 483 -19.47 19.79 1.68
C SER A 483 -19.67 19.16 3.06
N TYR A 484 -18.57 18.96 3.75
CA TYR A 484 -18.55 18.47 5.12
C TYR A 484 -17.31 18.96 5.87
N SER A 485 -17.44 19.04 7.19
CA SER A 485 -16.35 19.18 8.14
C SER A 485 -16.52 18.08 9.20
N ARG A 486 -15.55 17.20 9.32
CA ARG A 486 -15.57 16.03 10.21
C ARG A 486 -14.28 15.96 11.02
N SER A 487 -14.41 15.56 12.28
CA SER A 487 -13.26 15.29 13.14
C SER A 487 -13.43 13.97 13.87
N TYR A 488 -12.32 13.25 14.01
CA TYR A 488 -12.28 11.96 14.65
C TYR A 488 -11.14 11.94 15.66
N SER A 489 -11.39 11.43 16.86
CA SER A 489 -10.38 11.30 17.90
C SER A 489 -10.42 9.91 18.52
N GLY A 490 -9.28 9.33 18.78
CA GLY A 490 -9.21 8.01 19.37
C GLY A 490 -8.00 7.82 20.28
N TRP A 491 -8.21 6.99 21.31
CA TRP A 491 -7.16 6.50 22.19
C TRP A 491 -6.90 5.04 21.88
N ALA A 492 -5.62 4.67 21.78
CA ALA A 492 -5.16 3.32 21.50
C ALA A 492 -4.15 2.87 22.57
N PRO A 493 -4.63 2.48 23.77
CA PRO A 493 -3.77 1.89 24.80
C PRO A 493 -3.31 0.49 24.38
N SER A 494 -2.12 0.09 24.83
CA SER A 494 -1.61 -1.26 24.68
C SER A 494 -0.78 -1.68 25.88
N LEU A 495 -0.76 -2.99 26.12
CA LEU A 495 0.07 -3.62 27.13
C LEU A 495 0.69 -4.87 26.51
N GLY A 496 1.99 -4.84 26.31
CA GLY A 496 2.79 -5.95 25.85
C GLY A 496 3.50 -6.64 27.00
N PHE A 497 3.76 -7.92 26.82
CA PHE A 497 4.55 -8.75 27.73
C PHE A 497 5.45 -9.65 26.87
N THR A 498 6.74 -9.66 27.15
CA THR A 498 7.70 -10.60 26.56
C THR A 498 8.39 -11.42 27.61
N TYR A 499 8.63 -12.69 27.28
CA TYR A 499 9.45 -13.60 28.07
C TYR A 499 10.52 -14.24 27.19
N ARG A 500 11.78 -14.01 27.53
CA ARG A 500 12.95 -14.51 26.79
C ARG A 500 13.62 -15.63 27.60
N PRO A 501 13.20 -16.90 27.42
CA PRO A 501 13.81 -18.04 28.11
C PRO A 501 15.28 -18.23 27.72
N THR A 502 15.66 -17.80 26.55
CA THR A 502 17.02 -17.78 26.00
C THR A 502 17.25 -16.49 25.19
N GLU A 503 18.49 -16.16 24.87
CA GLU A 503 18.82 -14.99 24.05
C GLU A 503 18.26 -15.07 22.60
N THR A 504 17.89 -16.26 22.16
CA THR A 504 17.42 -16.52 20.80
C THR A 504 15.93 -16.81 20.68
N GLN A 505 15.17 -16.73 21.77
CA GLN A 505 13.74 -17.04 21.76
C GLN A 505 12.93 -16.04 22.57
N THR A 506 11.83 -15.60 22.03
CA THR A 506 10.89 -14.69 22.67
C THR A 506 9.47 -15.24 22.58
N LEU A 507 8.84 -15.44 23.74
CA LEU A 507 7.39 -15.60 23.84
C LEU A 507 6.79 -14.24 24.19
N PHE A 508 5.67 -13.92 23.60
CA PHE A 508 5.01 -12.66 23.88
C PHE A 508 3.49 -12.80 23.94
N ALA A 509 2.86 -11.87 24.63
CA ALA A 509 1.43 -11.66 24.62
C ALA A 509 1.14 -10.16 24.67
N ALA A 510 0.03 -9.73 24.06
CA ALA A 510 -0.38 -8.34 24.11
C ALA A 510 -1.90 -8.20 24.09
N VAL A 511 -2.38 -7.12 24.72
CA VAL A 511 -3.71 -6.57 24.53
C VAL A 511 -3.57 -5.14 24.05
N SER A 512 -4.32 -4.78 23.02
CA SER A 512 -4.16 -3.47 22.36
C SER A 512 -5.48 -2.96 21.82
N ARG A 513 -5.53 -1.66 21.61
CA ARG A 513 -6.56 -1.00 20.81
C ARG A 513 -5.92 -0.29 19.63
N SER A 514 -6.62 -0.29 18.48
CA SER A 514 -6.28 0.47 17.28
C SER A 514 -7.47 1.32 16.85
N PHE A 515 -7.20 2.39 16.10
CA PHE A 515 -8.19 3.37 15.68
C PHE A 515 -7.89 3.79 14.25
N GLU A 516 -8.93 3.90 13.41
CA GLU A 516 -8.79 4.30 12.01
C GLU A 516 -9.97 5.17 11.58
N PRO A 517 -9.75 6.45 11.21
CA PRO A 517 -10.79 7.33 10.69
C PRO A 517 -11.06 7.05 9.21
N PRO A 518 -12.27 7.43 8.69
CA PRO A 518 -12.56 7.42 7.26
C PRO A 518 -11.62 8.34 6.47
N THR A 519 -11.36 7.96 5.21
CA THR A 519 -10.67 8.80 4.22
C THR A 519 -11.66 9.70 3.48
N HIS A 520 -11.17 10.64 2.69
CA HIS A 520 -12.03 11.42 1.77
C HIS A 520 -12.75 10.53 0.76
N ASP A 521 -12.15 9.41 0.34
CA ASP A 521 -12.80 8.47 -0.58
C ASP A 521 -13.99 7.73 0.06
N ASP A 522 -13.95 7.50 1.37
CA ASP A 522 -15.09 6.96 2.11
C ASP A 522 -16.20 8.02 2.29
N LEU A 523 -15.82 9.26 2.63
CA LEU A 523 -16.76 10.36 2.94
C LEU A 523 -17.35 11.04 1.69
N LEU A 524 -16.69 10.95 0.54
CA LEU A 524 -17.13 11.51 -0.73
C LEU A 524 -17.39 10.39 -1.75
N ALA A 525 -18.25 9.47 -1.37
CA ALA A 525 -18.57 8.33 -2.20
C ALA A 525 -19.51 8.71 -3.35
N THR A 526 -19.21 8.25 -4.55
CA THR A 526 -20.18 8.25 -5.64
C THR A 526 -21.18 7.14 -5.39
N VAL A 527 -22.45 7.47 -5.36
CA VAL A 527 -23.54 6.53 -5.14
C VAL A 527 -24.46 6.50 -6.36
N ASN A 528 -25.34 5.51 -6.41
CA ASN A 528 -26.40 5.45 -7.37
C ASN A 528 -25.95 5.46 -8.83
N GLY A 529 -24.82 4.77 -9.11
CA GLY A 529 -24.36 4.58 -10.48
C GLY A 529 -24.09 5.87 -11.21
N THR A 530 -23.60 6.83 -10.70
CA THR A 530 -23.07 8.10 -11.19
C THR A 530 -23.69 8.69 -12.48
N PRO A 531 -23.49 9.94 -12.77
CA PRO A 531 -23.83 10.58 -14.04
C PRO A 531 -23.31 9.84 -15.27
N ASN A 532 -22.28 9.04 -15.12
CA ASN A 532 -21.61 8.34 -16.23
C ASN A 532 -22.24 6.99 -16.62
N SER A 533 -23.17 6.44 -15.86
CA SER A 533 -23.67 5.07 -16.10
C SER A 533 -25.11 4.99 -16.60
N SER A 534 -25.96 5.93 -16.24
CA SER A 534 -27.37 6.01 -16.64
C SER A 534 -28.00 7.33 -16.16
N PRO A 535 -29.24 7.64 -16.52
CA PRO A 535 -29.94 8.83 -16.01
C PRO A 535 -30.23 8.80 -14.50
N GLY A 536 -29.54 7.98 -13.74
CA GLY A 536 -29.72 7.79 -12.30
C GLY A 536 -30.76 6.71 -11.98
N ARG A 537 -30.69 6.17 -10.76
CA ARG A 537 -31.69 5.23 -10.25
C ARG A 537 -32.89 5.99 -9.74
N PRO A 538 -34.09 5.41 -9.81
CA PRO A 538 -35.24 5.97 -9.14
C PRO A 538 -34.94 6.20 -7.66
N ASN A 539 -35.32 7.35 -7.13
CA ASN A 539 -35.26 7.63 -5.71
C ASN A 539 -36.23 6.69 -4.99
N PRO A 540 -35.79 5.86 -4.02
CA PRO A 540 -36.68 4.97 -3.28
C PRO A 540 -37.85 5.70 -2.58
N GLY A 541 -37.64 6.97 -2.13
CA GLY A 541 -38.63 7.80 -1.51
C GLY A 541 -39.56 8.52 -2.50
N ASN A 542 -39.18 8.63 -3.78
CA ASN A 542 -39.98 9.24 -4.85
C ASN A 542 -39.56 8.61 -6.21
N PRO A 543 -40.21 7.52 -6.62
CA PRO A 543 -39.84 6.78 -7.83
C PRO A 543 -39.86 7.57 -9.14
N GLY A 544 -40.51 8.74 -9.15
CA GLY A 544 -40.55 9.63 -10.32
C GLY A 544 -39.33 10.52 -10.48
N THR A 545 -38.41 10.54 -9.54
CA THR A 545 -37.19 11.36 -9.55
C THR A 545 -35.93 10.53 -9.50
N ALA A 546 -34.83 11.02 -10.10
CA ALA A 546 -33.53 10.40 -9.93
C ALA A 546 -32.96 10.68 -8.52
N ALA A 547 -32.30 9.69 -7.93
CA ALA A 547 -31.57 9.92 -6.70
C ALA A 547 -30.24 10.66 -6.99
N PRO A 548 -29.69 11.40 -6.02
CA PRO A 548 -28.41 12.10 -6.18
C PRO A 548 -27.28 11.16 -6.56
N ALA A 549 -26.36 11.63 -7.40
CA ALA A 549 -25.20 10.85 -7.82
C ALA A 549 -24.07 10.81 -6.77
N PHE A 550 -24.02 11.82 -5.91
CA PHE A 550 -23.09 11.91 -4.79
C PHE A 550 -23.82 11.95 -3.47
N ARG A 551 -23.22 11.39 -2.47
CA ARG A 551 -23.68 11.41 -1.10
C ARG A 551 -22.49 11.46 -0.15
N THR A 552 -22.58 12.26 0.89
CA THR A 552 -21.68 12.23 2.04
C THR A 552 -22.31 11.33 3.11
N PRO A 553 -21.78 10.11 3.33
CA PRO A 553 -22.28 9.25 4.38
C PRO A 553 -21.89 9.79 5.77
N ASP A 554 -22.71 9.51 6.76
CA ASP A 554 -22.37 9.75 8.17
C ASP A 554 -21.62 8.53 8.67
N LEU A 555 -20.28 8.65 8.76
CA LEU A 555 -19.40 7.55 9.11
C LEU A 555 -18.68 7.83 10.42
N ASP A 556 -18.65 6.82 11.27
CA ASP A 556 -17.79 6.75 12.44
C ASP A 556 -16.41 6.19 12.09
N ALA A 557 -15.42 6.54 12.90
CA ALA A 557 -14.12 5.88 12.84
C ALA A 557 -14.26 4.42 13.33
N GLN A 558 -13.56 3.52 12.65
CA GLN A 558 -13.49 2.14 13.10
C GLN A 558 -12.43 1.96 14.20
N SER A 559 -12.64 0.99 15.07
CA SER A 559 -11.70 0.64 16.12
C SER A 559 -11.64 -0.87 16.34
N ALA A 560 -10.46 -1.37 16.71
CA ALA A 560 -10.26 -2.77 17.03
C ALA A 560 -9.66 -2.92 18.43
N THR A 561 -10.19 -3.85 19.22
CA THR A 561 -9.54 -4.35 20.42
C THR A 561 -9.00 -5.74 20.09
N THR A 562 -7.68 -5.93 20.26
CA THR A 562 -7.00 -7.16 19.85
C THR A 562 -6.28 -7.77 21.05
N VAL A 563 -6.39 -9.08 21.17
CA VAL A 563 -5.51 -9.91 22.01
C VAL A 563 -4.66 -10.76 21.08
N GLU A 564 -3.37 -10.84 21.37
CA GLU A 564 -2.46 -11.67 20.59
C GLU A 564 -1.44 -12.33 21.47
N ALA A 565 -0.94 -13.48 21.02
CA ALA A 565 0.18 -14.18 21.64
C ALA A 565 1.05 -14.82 20.54
N GLY A 566 2.33 -14.90 20.80
CA GLY A 566 3.26 -15.45 19.82
C GLY A 566 4.51 -16.02 20.43
N TRP A 567 5.23 -16.73 19.57
CA TRP A 567 6.53 -17.32 19.85
C TRP A 567 7.42 -17.17 18.63
N ARG A 568 8.51 -16.47 18.79
CA ARG A 568 9.53 -16.32 17.75
C ARG A 568 10.88 -16.73 18.27
N GLY A 569 11.75 -17.08 17.34
CA GLY A 569 13.11 -17.43 17.72
C GLY A 569 13.93 -18.01 16.59
N ARG A 570 15.16 -18.35 16.95
CA ARG A 570 16.14 -19.04 16.09
C ARG A 570 16.88 -20.08 16.90
N THR A 571 17.38 -21.13 16.25
CA THR A 571 18.31 -22.06 16.87
C THR A 571 19.67 -21.37 17.09
N GLY A 572 20.44 -21.81 18.09
CA GLY A 572 21.73 -21.19 18.43
C GLY A 572 22.72 -21.11 17.27
N ALA A 573 22.64 -22.02 16.29
CA ALA A 573 23.44 -21.99 15.06
C ALA A 573 22.78 -21.18 13.91
N GLY A 574 21.57 -20.61 14.10
CA GLY A 574 20.85 -19.86 13.09
C GLY A 574 20.24 -20.70 11.96
N HIS A 575 20.35 -22.03 12.00
CA HIS A 575 19.85 -22.90 10.92
C HIS A 575 18.32 -22.94 10.79
N LEU A 576 17.60 -22.62 11.86
CA LEU A 576 16.13 -22.56 11.87
C LEU A 576 15.69 -21.29 12.56
N SER A 577 14.78 -20.55 11.94
CA SER A 577 14.07 -19.41 12.51
C SER A 577 12.56 -19.62 12.40
N TRP A 578 11.79 -19.05 13.34
CA TRP A 578 10.33 -19.11 13.33
C TRP A 578 9.71 -17.86 13.94
N ASP A 579 8.52 -17.52 13.47
CA ASP A 579 7.62 -16.52 14.02
C ASP A 579 6.20 -17.05 13.95
N VAL A 580 5.58 -17.33 15.08
CA VAL A 580 4.21 -17.84 15.18
C VAL A 580 3.40 -16.87 16.01
N VAL A 581 2.29 -16.37 15.46
CA VAL A 581 1.39 -15.43 16.13
C VAL A 581 -0.04 -15.92 15.97
N ALA A 582 -0.80 -15.91 17.04
CA ALA A 582 -2.25 -16.05 17.02
C ALA A 582 -2.88 -14.77 17.57
N TYR A 583 -3.94 -14.29 16.93
CA TYR A 583 -4.65 -13.10 17.38
C TYR A 583 -6.15 -13.24 17.25
N TYR A 584 -6.88 -12.48 18.08
CA TYR A 584 -8.32 -12.29 17.98
C TYR A 584 -8.67 -10.82 18.18
N SER A 585 -9.41 -10.25 17.24
CA SER A 585 -9.80 -8.84 17.25
C SER A 585 -11.32 -8.68 17.24
N TRP A 586 -11.81 -7.83 18.12
CA TRP A 586 -13.17 -7.28 18.10
C TRP A 586 -13.10 -5.93 17.37
N VAL A 587 -13.70 -5.86 16.19
CA VAL A 587 -13.74 -4.65 15.38
C VAL A 587 -15.13 -4.04 15.46
N ASN A 588 -15.18 -2.77 15.80
CA ASN A 588 -16.41 -1.99 15.88
C ASN A 588 -16.42 -0.94 14.76
N ASN A 589 -17.59 -0.71 14.19
CA ASN A 589 -17.81 0.26 13.10
C ASN A 589 -16.92 -0.01 11.88
N GLU A 590 -16.70 -1.27 11.48
CA GLU A 590 -15.86 -1.58 10.35
C GLU A 590 -16.35 -0.90 9.08
N LEU A 591 -15.44 -0.20 8.39
CA LEU A 591 -15.75 0.55 7.17
C LEU A 591 -15.84 -0.39 5.97
N LEU A 592 -17.00 -0.49 5.37
CA LEU A 592 -17.28 -1.30 4.19
C LEU A 592 -17.61 -0.40 2.99
N SER A 593 -16.93 -0.62 1.86
CA SER A 593 -17.28 -0.01 0.58
C SER A 593 -18.23 -0.91 -0.18
N LEU A 594 -19.51 -0.60 -0.15
CA LEU A 594 -20.54 -1.43 -0.77
C LEU A 594 -20.64 -1.18 -2.27
N ARG A 595 -20.86 -2.26 -3.01
CA ARG A 595 -21.15 -2.25 -4.45
C ARG A 595 -22.35 -3.12 -4.75
N ASP A 596 -23.14 -2.69 -5.72
CA ASP A 596 -24.29 -3.47 -6.17
C ASP A 596 -23.90 -4.53 -7.23
N VAL A 597 -24.89 -5.27 -7.70
CA VAL A 597 -24.74 -6.29 -8.73
C VAL A 597 -24.22 -5.76 -10.08
N THR A 598 -24.25 -4.46 -10.31
CA THR A 598 -23.66 -3.83 -11.51
C THR A 598 -22.20 -3.42 -11.32
N GLY A 599 -21.67 -3.57 -10.09
CA GLY A 599 -20.36 -3.06 -9.69
C GLY A 599 -20.35 -1.56 -9.37
N ALA A 600 -21.50 -0.88 -9.42
CA ALA A 600 -21.61 0.53 -9.06
C ALA A 600 -21.50 0.70 -7.54
N SER A 601 -20.82 1.77 -7.11
CA SER A 601 -20.70 2.09 -5.69
C SER A 601 -22.05 2.43 -5.07
N LEU A 602 -22.30 1.88 -3.89
CA LEU A 602 -23.42 2.24 -3.00
C LEU A 602 -22.97 3.18 -1.87
N GLY A 603 -21.70 3.58 -1.87
CA GLY A 603 -21.07 4.36 -0.83
C GLY A 603 -20.38 3.52 0.23
N ALA A 604 -19.78 4.18 1.21
CA ALA A 604 -19.24 3.53 2.40
C ALA A 604 -20.28 3.50 3.51
N VAL A 605 -20.22 2.46 4.35
CA VAL A 605 -21.05 2.28 5.54
C VAL A 605 -20.18 1.72 6.67
N ASN A 606 -20.57 1.93 7.91
CA ASN A 606 -20.04 1.16 9.02
C ASN A 606 -20.84 -0.14 9.18
N ALA A 607 -20.16 -1.29 9.27
CA ALA A 607 -20.76 -2.49 9.82
C ALA A 607 -20.83 -2.38 11.35
N ASP A 608 -21.83 -2.98 11.96
CA ASP A 608 -22.00 -2.91 13.42
C ASP A 608 -20.76 -3.49 14.12
N ASP A 609 -20.57 -4.79 14.03
CA ASP A 609 -19.45 -5.51 14.65
C ASP A 609 -18.92 -6.60 13.73
N THR A 610 -17.59 -6.77 13.71
CA THR A 610 -16.93 -7.92 13.08
C THR A 610 -15.94 -8.56 14.03
N ARG A 611 -15.56 -9.80 13.72
CA ARG A 611 -14.60 -10.60 14.51
C ARG A 611 -13.51 -11.09 13.57
N HIS A 612 -12.27 -10.82 13.91
CA HIS A 612 -11.12 -11.24 13.12
C HIS A 612 -10.26 -12.20 13.95
N PHE A 613 -10.24 -13.46 13.54
CA PHE A 613 -9.33 -14.45 14.09
C PHE A 613 -8.26 -14.84 13.06
N GLY A 614 -7.00 -14.91 13.47
CA GLY A 614 -5.93 -15.34 12.60
C GLY A 614 -4.78 -16.04 13.30
N VAL A 615 -4.08 -16.86 12.51
CA VAL A 615 -2.81 -17.50 12.87
C VAL A 615 -1.80 -17.20 11.76
N GLU A 616 -0.66 -16.70 12.15
CA GLU A 616 0.45 -16.30 11.28
C GLU A 616 1.66 -17.18 11.63
N LEU A 617 2.24 -17.86 10.64
CA LEU A 617 3.42 -18.71 10.81
C LEU A 617 4.47 -18.36 9.76
N GLY A 618 5.62 -17.92 10.19
CA GLY A 618 6.83 -17.79 9.39
C GLY A 618 7.88 -18.79 9.83
N MET A 619 8.55 -19.43 8.88
CA MET A 619 9.70 -20.31 9.15
C MET A 619 10.77 -20.11 8.09
N GLY A 620 12.02 -20.04 8.50
CA GLY A 620 13.21 -20.07 7.67
C GLY A 620 14.13 -21.20 8.10
N ALA A 621 14.65 -21.97 7.16
CA ALA A 621 15.58 -23.06 7.48
C ALA A 621 16.73 -23.12 6.47
N THR A 622 17.95 -23.25 6.99
CA THR A 622 19.15 -23.64 6.24
C THR A 622 19.42 -25.11 6.54
N PHE A 623 19.00 -26.00 5.62
CA PHE A 623 19.11 -27.45 5.81
C PHE A 623 20.55 -27.93 5.64
N THR A 624 21.24 -27.30 4.69
CA THR A 624 22.67 -27.54 4.36
C THR A 624 23.24 -26.25 3.79
N ASP A 625 24.55 -26.18 3.59
CA ASP A 625 25.23 -25.01 2.98
C ASP A 625 24.72 -24.70 1.55
N TRP A 626 24.10 -25.69 0.87
CA TRP A 626 23.58 -25.55 -0.48
C TRP A 626 22.04 -25.55 -0.57
N LEU A 627 21.31 -25.79 0.53
CA LEU A 627 19.84 -25.88 0.53
C LEU A 627 19.25 -25.06 1.66
N SER A 628 18.44 -24.07 1.33
CA SER A 628 17.64 -23.30 2.27
C SER A 628 16.17 -23.22 1.82
N GLY A 629 15.29 -22.92 2.76
CA GLY A 629 13.88 -22.80 2.48
C GLY A 629 13.17 -21.87 3.44
N ARG A 630 12.02 -21.33 2.98
CA ARG A 630 11.15 -20.46 3.77
C ARG A 630 9.69 -20.86 3.56
N ILE A 631 8.91 -20.67 4.60
CA ILE A 631 7.46 -20.86 4.59
C ILE A 631 6.82 -19.67 5.30
N ALA A 632 5.81 -19.08 4.68
CA ALA A 632 4.88 -18.14 5.29
C ALA A 632 3.47 -18.71 5.14
N TYR A 633 2.79 -18.91 6.25
CA TYR A 633 1.42 -19.38 6.27
C TYR A 633 0.55 -18.42 7.05
N THR A 634 -0.60 -18.08 6.47
CA THR A 634 -1.60 -17.22 7.08
C THR A 634 -2.94 -17.95 7.07
N PHE A 635 -3.48 -18.15 8.26
CA PHE A 635 -4.88 -18.52 8.47
C PHE A 635 -5.65 -17.30 8.93
N GLN A 636 -6.83 -17.04 8.36
CA GLN A 636 -7.68 -15.92 8.73
C GLN A 636 -9.17 -16.27 8.57
N ASP A 637 -9.94 -16.01 9.62
CA ASP A 637 -11.39 -16.21 9.63
C ASP A 637 -12.05 -14.92 10.15
N PHE A 638 -12.44 -14.06 9.21
CA PHE A 638 -13.06 -12.76 9.46
C PHE A 638 -14.54 -12.86 9.20
N ARG A 639 -15.37 -12.45 10.18
CA ARG A 639 -16.81 -12.64 10.13
C ARG A 639 -17.55 -11.41 10.62
N PHE A 640 -18.71 -11.19 10.03
CA PHE A 640 -19.76 -10.38 10.64
C PHE A 640 -20.21 -11.03 11.95
N HIS A 641 -20.63 -10.20 12.90
CA HIS A 641 -21.12 -10.67 14.19
C HIS A 641 -22.56 -10.18 14.41
N ASP A 642 -23.50 -11.11 14.21
CA ASP A 642 -24.93 -10.86 14.33
C ASP A 642 -25.47 -9.71 13.46
N ASP A 643 -24.84 -9.48 12.30
CA ASP A 643 -25.28 -8.47 11.33
C ASP A 643 -26.70 -8.77 10.85
N PRO A 644 -27.63 -7.79 10.88
CA PRO A 644 -29.04 -8.03 10.56
C PRO A 644 -29.27 -8.49 9.11
N VAL A 645 -28.35 -8.23 8.19
CA VAL A 645 -28.44 -8.61 6.77
C VAL A 645 -27.54 -9.80 6.45
N ARG A 646 -26.31 -9.82 6.99
CA ARG A 646 -25.25 -10.76 6.63
C ARG A 646 -25.07 -11.86 7.68
N GLY A 647 -25.73 -11.75 8.85
CA GLY A 647 -25.63 -12.73 9.93
C GLY A 647 -24.20 -12.87 10.46
N SER A 648 -23.68 -14.11 10.41
CA SER A 648 -22.26 -14.41 10.79
C SER A 648 -21.45 -14.88 9.57
N ASN A 649 -21.77 -14.38 8.38
CA ASN A 649 -21.04 -14.67 7.16
C ASN A 649 -19.58 -14.22 7.24
N ARG A 650 -18.73 -14.83 6.44
CA ARG A 650 -17.34 -14.41 6.28
C ARG A 650 -17.26 -13.09 5.48
N LEU A 651 -16.35 -12.20 5.88
CA LEU A 651 -16.04 -11.04 5.07
C LEU A 651 -15.47 -11.49 3.72
N ALA A 652 -15.99 -10.92 2.63
CA ALA A 652 -15.55 -11.25 1.29
C ALA A 652 -14.13 -10.76 0.99
N GLY A 653 -13.44 -11.43 0.06
CA GLY A 653 -12.12 -11.04 -0.43
C GLY A 653 -10.93 -11.52 0.39
N ALA A 654 -11.16 -12.11 1.58
CA ALA A 654 -10.12 -12.69 2.41
C ALA A 654 -9.98 -14.19 2.15
N PRO A 655 -8.86 -14.69 1.60
CA PRO A 655 -8.59 -16.12 1.54
C PRO A 655 -8.41 -16.66 2.97
N ARG A 656 -9.08 -17.76 3.29
CA ARG A 656 -9.01 -18.34 4.63
C ARG A 656 -7.63 -18.91 4.96
N HIS A 657 -7.00 -19.49 3.97
CA HIS A 657 -5.65 -20.05 4.04
C HIS A 657 -4.82 -19.51 2.90
N LEU A 658 -3.64 -19.04 3.20
CA LEU A 658 -2.60 -18.67 2.24
C LEU A 658 -1.29 -19.28 2.67
N LEU A 659 -0.74 -20.18 1.85
CA LEU A 659 0.60 -20.70 2.01
C LEU A 659 1.51 -20.13 0.92
N GLN A 660 2.64 -19.60 1.32
CA GLN A 660 3.74 -19.22 0.44
C GLN A 660 4.99 -19.93 0.92
N ALA A 661 5.66 -20.66 0.04
CA ALA A 661 6.89 -21.35 0.37
C ALA A 661 7.90 -21.18 -0.75
N ALA A 662 9.17 -21.12 -0.39
CA ALA A 662 10.29 -21.02 -1.32
C ALA A 662 11.43 -21.93 -0.90
N LEU A 663 12.08 -22.55 -1.88
CA LEU A 663 13.32 -23.31 -1.74
C LEU A 663 14.40 -22.65 -2.57
N GLN A 664 15.60 -22.61 -2.04
CA GLN A 664 16.80 -22.14 -2.73
C GLN A 664 17.88 -23.21 -2.67
N VAL A 665 18.46 -23.50 -3.84
CA VAL A 665 19.52 -24.47 -4.02
C VAL A 665 20.74 -23.74 -4.60
N GLN A 666 21.88 -23.77 -3.89
CA GLN A 666 23.16 -23.34 -4.41
C GLN A 666 23.81 -24.54 -5.08
N ALA A 667 23.56 -24.70 -6.39
CA ALA A 667 24.03 -25.88 -7.15
C ALA A 667 25.56 -25.90 -7.36
N SER A 668 26.17 -24.72 -7.37
CA SER A 668 27.62 -24.51 -7.32
C SER A 668 27.91 -23.10 -6.80
N GLU A 669 29.19 -22.74 -6.63
CA GLU A 669 29.60 -21.38 -6.21
C GLU A 669 29.01 -20.27 -7.10
N ASN A 670 28.77 -20.58 -8.38
CA ASN A 670 28.27 -19.61 -9.36
C ASN A 670 26.83 -19.83 -9.81
N TRP A 671 26.15 -20.89 -9.37
CA TRP A 671 24.83 -21.23 -9.88
C TRP A 671 23.84 -21.46 -8.75
N SER A 672 22.81 -20.63 -8.70
CA SER A 672 21.68 -20.77 -7.79
C SER A 672 20.39 -21.10 -8.54
N LEU A 673 19.56 -21.91 -7.91
CA LEU A 673 18.22 -22.31 -8.37
C LEU A 673 17.22 -22.00 -7.27
N GLY A 674 16.01 -21.58 -7.65
CA GLY A 674 14.92 -21.34 -6.72
C GLY A 674 13.61 -21.88 -7.23
N ALA A 675 12.79 -22.37 -6.33
CA ALA A 675 11.40 -22.72 -6.59
C ALA A 675 10.51 -22.06 -5.54
N SER A 676 9.35 -21.58 -5.94
CA SER A 676 8.36 -21.03 -5.00
C SER A 676 6.95 -21.48 -5.36
N ILE A 677 6.09 -21.55 -4.35
CA ILE A 677 4.67 -21.85 -4.49
C ILE A 677 3.84 -20.83 -3.72
N ARG A 678 2.76 -20.39 -4.33
CA ARG A 678 1.64 -19.69 -3.70
C ARG A 678 0.41 -20.58 -3.79
N TRP A 679 -0.17 -20.90 -2.64
CA TRP A 679 -1.29 -21.84 -2.56
C TRP A 679 -2.41 -21.29 -1.69
N VAL A 680 -3.61 -21.21 -2.28
CA VAL A 680 -4.87 -20.89 -1.61
C VAL A 680 -5.76 -22.14 -1.71
N PRO A 681 -5.78 -23.00 -0.67
CA PRO A 681 -6.45 -24.31 -0.75
C PRO A 681 -7.97 -24.25 -0.67
N ASP A 682 -8.53 -23.16 -0.14
CA ASP A 682 -9.96 -23.02 0.10
C ASP A 682 -10.60 -21.99 -0.86
N ARG A 683 -11.92 -22.16 -1.04
CA ARG A 683 -12.72 -21.15 -1.74
C ARG A 683 -12.77 -19.84 -0.96
N THR A 684 -12.60 -18.72 -1.68
CA THR A 684 -12.66 -17.36 -1.12
C THR A 684 -14.01 -16.72 -1.48
N PRO A 685 -14.80 -16.22 -0.52
CA PRO A 685 -16.07 -15.55 -0.82
C PRO A 685 -15.80 -14.24 -1.59
N VAL A 686 -16.61 -14.01 -2.63
CA VAL A 686 -16.57 -12.82 -3.49
C VAL A 686 -17.56 -11.78 -3.00
N ASP A 687 -18.62 -12.20 -2.34
CA ASP A 687 -19.67 -11.35 -1.80
C ASP A 687 -19.89 -11.58 -0.31
N ASN A 688 -20.37 -10.54 0.40
CA ASN A 688 -20.62 -10.59 1.83
C ASN A 688 -21.80 -11.51 2.21
N MET A 689 -22.66 -11.85 1.24
CA MET A 689 -23.70 -12.87 1.44
C MET A 689 -23.18 -14.31 1.31
N ASN A 690 -21.92 -14.49 0.93
CA ASN A 690 -21.25 -15.77 0.72
C ASN A 690 -21.98 -16.68 -0.29
N THR A 691 -22.48 -16.10 -1.37
CA THR A 691 -23.22 -16.84 -2.42
C THR A 691 -22.34 -17.19 -3.62
N LEU A 692 -21.27 -16.42 -3.86
CA LEU A 692 -20.30 -16.61 -4.94
C LEU A 692 -18.88 -16.76 -4.39
N PHE A 693 -18.08 -17.65 -5.01
CA PHE A 693 -16.74 -17.95 -4.51
C PHE A 693 -15.73 -18.02 -5.65
N ALA A 694 -14.51 -17.52 -5.37
CA ALA A 694 -13.32 -17.84 -6.15
C ALA A 694 -12.79 -19.23 -5.77
N ASP A 695 -12.32 -19.98 -6.78
CA ASP A 695 -11.84 -21.34 -6.56
C ASP A 695 -10.44 -21.36 -5.92
N PRO A 696 -10.09 -22.47 -5.28
CA PRO A 696 -8.73 -22.75 -4.82
C PRO A 696 -7.73 -22.74 -5.98
N TYR A 697 -6.49 -22.33 -5.69
CA TYR A 697 -5.43 -22.38 -6.70
C TYR A 697 -4.05 -22.58 -6.09
N ALA A 698 -3.12 -23.07 -6.92
CA ALA A 698 -1.70 -23.13 -6.63
C ALA A 698 -0.91 -22.63 -7.84
N VAL A 699 0.05 -21.74 -7.59
CA VAL A 699 0.96 -21.20 -8.62
C VAL A 699 2.38 -21.53 -8.20
N VAL A 700 3.15 -22.11 -9.11
CA VAL A 700 4.54 -22.51 -8.91
C VAL A 700 5.42 -21.69 -9.85
N ASP A 701 6.48 -21.10 -9.30
CA ASP A 701 7.49 -20.37 -10.06
C ASP A 701 8.86 -21.06 -9.91
N LEU A 702 9.66 -21.01 -10.97
CA LEU A 702 11.05 -21.46 -10.97
C LEU A 702 11.95 -20.33 -11.42
N ARG A 703 13.16 -20.28 -10.86
CA ARG A 703 14.19 -19.31 -11.21
C ARG A 703 15.59 -19.94 -11.22
N SER A 704 16.48 -19.30 -11.93
CA SER A 704 17.90 -19.66 -11.99
C SER A 704 18.73 -18.40 -12.14
N GLU A 705 19.82 -18.29 -11.42
CA GLU A 705 20.82 -17.24 -11.59
C GLU A 705 22.20 -17.87 -11.72
N TYR A 706 22.95 -17.41 -12.72
CA TYR A 706 24.32 -17.85 -12.98
C TYR A 706 25.26 -16.67 -12.99
N ARG A 707 26.26 -16.69 -12.11
CA ARG A 707 27.33 -15.70 -12.04
C ARG A 707 28.41 -16.06 -13.06
N ILE A 708 28.52 -15.24 -14.12
CA ILE A 708 29.49 -15.43 -15.19
C ILE A 708 30.89 -14.98 -14.74
N SER A 709 30.95 -13.90 -13.97
CA SER A 709 32.14 -13.33 -13.35
C SER A 709 31.80 -12.65 -12.04
N ASP A 710 32.74 -12.11 -11.32
CA ASP A 710 32.50 -11.37 -10.07
C ASP A 710 31.66 -10.11 -10.30
N THR A 711 31.61 -9.60 -11.54
CA THR A 711 30.88 -8.37 -11.90
C THR A 711 29.64 -8.61 -12.75
N VAL A 712 29.39 -9.81 -13.26
CA VAL A 712 28.28 -10.08 -14.19
C VAL A 712 27.56 -11.35 -13.83
N SER A 713 26.25 -11.26 -13.64
CA SER A 713 25.34 -12.42 -13.55
C SER A 713 24.21 -12.34 -14.56
N VAL A 714 23.68 -13.50 -14.92
CA VAL A 714 22.47 -13.65 -15.75
C VAL A 714 21.44 -14.43 -14.97
N PHE A 715 20.18 -14.09 -15.16
CA PHE A 715 19.09 -14.82 -14.51
C PHE A 715 17.98 -15.14 -15.50
N GLY A 716 17.26 -16.22 -15.21
CA GLY A 716 16.05 -16.66 -15.91
C GLY A 716 14.98 -17.06 -14.92
N GLU A 717 13.72 -16.80 -15.26
CA GLU A 717 12.57 -17.07 -14.41
C GLU A 717 11.40 -17.58 -15.24
N VAL A 718 10.68 -18.57 -14.72
CA VAL A 718 9.37 -19.02 -15.22
C VAL A 718 8.36 -18.84 -14.11
N THR A 719 7.33 -18.05 -14.36
CA THR A 719 6.21 -17.85 -13.42
C THR A 719 4.99 -18.62 -13.91
N ASN A 720 4.16 -19.06 -12.95
CA ASN A 720 3.01 -19.93 -13.22
C ASN A 720 3.39 -21.11 -14.15
N LEU A 721 4.34 -21.90 -13.72
CA LEU A 721 4.96 -22.99 -14.49
C LEU A 721 3.92 -23.93 -15.13
N PHE A 722 2.83 -24.21 -14.44
CA PHE A 722 1.79 -25.14 -14.86
C PHE A 722 0.65 -24.45 -15.63
N ASP A 723 0.76 -23.14 -15.90
CA ASP A 723 -0.24 -22.35 -16.63
C ASP A 723 -1.64 -22.42 -15.99
N ALA A 724 -1.69 -22.37 -14.66
CA ALA A 724 -2.95 -22.42 -13.92
C ALA A 724 -3.79 -21.17 -14.20
N THR A 725 -5.08 -21.35 -14.50
CA THR A 725 -6.05 -20.26 -14.55
C THR A 725 -6.61 -20.03 -13.16
N TYR A 726 -6.49 -18.82 -12.63
CA TYR A 726 -6.92 -18.50 -11.27
C TYR A 726 -7.32 -17.02 -11.14
N ALA A 727 -8.11 -16.71 -10.12
CA ALA A 727 -8.38 -15.33 -9.74
C ALA A 727 -7.30 -14.85 -8.76
N SER A 728 -6.47 -13.88 -9.17
CA SER A 728 -5.46 -13.26 -8.30
C SER A 728 -6.11 -12.41 -7.21
N SER A 729 -7.26 -11.82 -7.52
CA SER A 729 -8.10 -11.03 -6.62
C SER A 729 -9.56 -11.05 -7.09
N THR A 730 -10.43 -10.42 -6.31
CA THR A 730 -11.85 -10.28 -6.65
C THR A 730 -12.35 -8.86 -6.37
N LEU A 731 -13.29 -8.39 -7.19
CA LEU A 731 -14.07 -7.21 -6.89
C LEU A 731 -15.14 -7.61 -5.87
N ILE A 732 -15.09 -7.04 -4.68
CA ILE A 732 -16.04 -7.35 -3.61
C ILE A 732 -17.35 -6.64 -3.86
N VAL A 733 -18.45 -7.38 -3.79
CA VAL A 733 -19.83 -6.87 -3.84
C VAL A 733 -20.59 -7.31 -2.58
N ASP A 734 -21.65 -6.60 -2.24
CA ASP A 734 -22.42 -6.98 -1.05
C ASP A 734 -23.19 -8.27 -1.26
N GLN A 735 -23.88 -8.38 -2.41
CA GLN A 735 -24.56 -9.59 -2.85
C GLN A 735 -24.27 -9.83 -4.32
N ALA A 736 -23.76 -11.01 -4.66
CA ALA A 736 -23.41 -11.37 -6.02
C ALA A 736 -24.56 -12.08 -6.75
N ARG A 737 -24.50 -12.00 -8.08
CA ARG A 737 -25.26 -12.86 -8.99
C ARG A 737 -24.37 -14.02 -9.46
N PRO A 738 -24.93 -15.14 -9.93
CA PRO A 738 -24.12 -16.24 -10.47
C PRO A 738 -23.23 -15.84 -11.64
N ASP A 739 -23.64 -14.83 -12.42
CA ASP A 739 -22.94 -14.28 -13.59
C ASP A 739 -22.18 -12.97 -13.27
N GLN A 740 -21.92 -12.71 -11.98
CA GLN A 740 -21.25 -11.50 -11.52
C GLN A 740 -19.86 -11.36 -12.12
N ALA A 741 -19.58 -10.23 -12.76
CA ALA A 741 -18.22 -9.86 -13.15
C ALA A 741 -17.44 -9.38 -11.92
N ALA A 742 -16.75 -10.29 -11.26
CA ALA A 742 -16.05 -10.03 -10.02
C ALA A 742 -14.65 -10.66 -9.94
N PHE A 743 -14.26 -11.48 -10.91
CA PHE A 743 -13.00 -12.22 -10.87
C PHE A 743 -11.91 -11.47 -11.65
N LEU A 744 -10.78 -11.23 -11.03
CA LEU A 744 -9.60 -10.62 -11.63
C LEU A 744 -8.58 -11.71 -11.93
N PRO A 745 -8.41 -12.12 -13.20
CA PRO A 745 -7.49 -13.19 -13.58
C PRO A 745 -6.04 -12.86 -13.17
N GLY A 746 -5.35 -13.85 -12.62
CA GLY A 746 -3.90 -13.83 -12.50
C GLY A 746 -3.23 -14.10 -13.84
N ASP A 747 -1.95 -13.78 -13.93
CA ASP A 747 -1.17 -13.99 -15.14
C ASP A 747 -1.02 -15.47 -15.48
N GLY A 748 -1.07 -15.81 -16.74
CA GLY A 748 -0.68 -17.11 -17.28
C GLY A 748 0.83 -17.34 -17.18
N ARG A 749 1.30 -18.49 -17.68
CA ARG A 749 2.72 -18.84 -17.69
C ARG A 749 3.54 -17.76 -18.43
N ALA A 750 4.62 -17.30 -17.77
CA ALA A 750 5.51 -16.30 -18.32
C ALA A 750 6.98 -16.65 -18.12
N PHE A 751 7.81 -16.16 -19.04
CA PHE A 751 9.26 -16.34 -19.04
C PHE A 751 9.93 -14.98 -18.98
N TYR A 752 10.90 -14.83 -18.08
CA TYR A 752 11.69 -13.61 -17.94
C TYR A 752 13.16 -13.95 -17.92
N ALA A 753 13.98 -13.03 -18.38
CA ALA A 753 15.43 -13.12 -18.31
C ALA A 753 16.02 -11.73 -18.07
N GLY A 754 17.23 -11.70 -17.56
CA GLY A 754 17.96 -10.45 -17.39
C GLY A 754 19.44 -10.65 -17.11
N LEU A 755 20.13 -9.53 -17.12
CA LEU A 755 21.55 -9.39 -16.86
C LEU A 755 21.75 -8.35 -15.77
N LYS A 756 22.57 -8.69 -14.79
CA LYS A 756 23.02 -7.80 -13.71
C LYS A 756 24.52 -7.57 -13.85
N ALA A 757 24.93 -6.32 -13.77
CA ALA A 757 26.32 -5.91 -13.76
C ALA A 757 26.61 -5.03 -12.53
N THR A 758 27.71 -5.30 -11.83
CA THR A 758 28.17 -4.54 -10.65
C THR A 758 29.59 -4.03 -10.92
N PHE A 759 29.90 -2.80 -10.49
CA PHE A 759 31.16 -2.10 -10.78
C PHE A 759 31.78 -1.49 -9.53
#